data_8faf1a60949bf3fd684d91f3b8c0e94a
#
_entry.id   8faf1a60949bf3fd684d91f3b8c0e94a
#
_cell.length_a   1.000
_cell.length_b   1.000
_cell.length_c   1.000
_cell.angle_alpha   90.00
_cell.angle_beta   90.00
_cell.angle_gamma   90.00
#
_symmetry.space_group_name_H-M   'P 1'
#
loop_
_entity.id
_entity.type
_entity.pdbx_description
1 polymer ?
#
loop_
_entity_poly.entity_id
_entity_poly.type
_entity_poly.pdbx_seq_one_letter_code
_entity_poly.pdbx_strand_id
1 'polypeptide(L)'
;MRLRWTAFGVVAVLTVLTSSCSSSNGNTVAPGQPNPTPVITGLFPSSVTAGSQSFTLFIAGNGFIAGSTGTSTAFWNGSARSAAVNLATGQIAITVLASDVAAPGTSLVTVSNPLPGGGISTNAAPFTVFPTQTNTPLIASLSPATASPNGAAFTLTVNGSNFVSGNANNPSLPSTPPFSGSVVAWNGSPRTTAFVSSTQLTAQIAAADIVGASCNGVSVFTYTGGGNEIFSPAVSFIASSTNAPAICSLSPASVVAGAPALTITVSGASFAANSTVRWNNSARTTTFVNANTVQAQIKATDVANAGVEPVTVVNSGGGSTPPLNFSILPTPPVTPTITSVAPANATAGGSGFTLTVTGTNFIPDSVVDWNGAARTTTFKSATSLQAQILSTDIATAGTIEITVLNTALNGGAAFSAPFPFTISAAAGAAVKFPQVISVSVAGGPADGPSEAPAISSGGRYVAFYSQAKNLISPAVSGNIFVRDTCVGAANCSPKTLAVDMAPDGSAPNGKSGRQVSISGDGRFVAFISRATNLVPGNAVVSLGYWELYVRDLCVGANAPSGCTPRTEIISASPEGEAASGPSSSPSLSGDGRFVAFVSAATNLVAEKSPLLPQAYVRDTCAGPTATKACVARTVAVPVDDEDRVAGAQAGRPAISADGRYVALEMWAAKSAAQSSASTSQIVLADTCMGTYVPVSCETSAERISYAPDDSALGGANILPSLSSDARFAVFESQPADSSTGNGAHLSRAYLRDTCLGETAPDGCVPATTLIANDSAAPAARTQNFSPAISASGRYISFVSGAASTANSGQVASEGSLAVRDTCFAAVLPCAPHTYAVSESAASLSGMHAMLVVSSSAKSAPLAADRYSAAPLSADGRFAAFYAPDTIAAEPASGIGDVYLTVTPF
;
A
#
# COMPACT_ATOMS: atom_id res chain seq x y z
N MET A 1 39.30 11.94 -15.58
CA MET A 1 39.81 10.81 -14.79
C MET A 1 38.81 9.68 -14.97
N ARG A 2 39.21 8.59 -15.57
CA ARG A 2 38.30 7.54 -16.07
C ARG A 2 37.86 6.63 -14.92
N LEU A 3 36.57 6.53 -14.58
CA LEU A 3 36.05 5.50 -13.72
C LEU A 3 35.55 4.31 -14.58
N ARG A 4 36.14 3.16 -14.30
CA ARG A 4 35.77 1.87 -14.92
C ARG A 4 34.57 1.32 -14.18
N TRP A 5 33.52 1.00 -14.90
CA TRP A 5 32.45 0.12 -14.45
C TRP A 5 32.85 -1.32 -14.74
N THR A 6 32.97 -2.14 -13.70
CA THR A 6 33.18 -3.58 -13.81
C THR A 6 31.82 -4.27 -13.87
N ALA A 7 31.56 -4.94 -14.98
CA ALA A 7 30.45 -5.85 -15.14
C ALA A 7 30.59 -7.06 -14.20
N PHE A 8 29.60 -7.31 -13.36
CA PHE A 8 29.47 -8.56 -12.61
C PHE A 8 28.82 -9.62 -13.50
N GLY A 9 29.66 -10.43 -14.11
CA GLY A 9 29.25 -11.72 -14.65
C GLY A 9 29.06 -12.71 -13.51
N VAL A 10 27.89 -13.31 -13.41
CA VAL A 10 27.65 -14.46 -12.50
C VAL A 10 28.35 -15.68 -13.12
N VAL A 11 29.55 -15.97 -12.66
CA VAL A 11 30.20 -17.26 -12.88
C VAL A 11 29.80 -18.17 -11.72
N ALA A 12 29.00 -19.19 -12.02
CA ALA A 12 28.73 -20.28 -11.08
C ALA A 12 30.04 -21.10 -10.91
N VAL A 13 30.68 -20.93 -9.79
CA VAL A 13 31.80 -21.82 -9.37
C VAL A 13 31.18 -23.06 -8.71
N LEU A 14 31.23 -24.16 -9.42
CA LEU A 14 30.91 -25.50 -8.94
C LEU A 14 32.06 -26.00 -8.08
N THR A 15 31.98 -25.86 -6.76
CA THR A 15 32.88 -26.59 -5.85
C THR A 15 32.26 -27.92 -5.49
N VAL A 16 32.83 -28.99 -6.06
CA VAL A 16 32.56 -30.37 -5.69
C VAL A 16 33.16 -30.64 -4.31
N LEU A 17 32.30 -30.77 -3.30
CA LEU A 17 32.65 -31.48 -2.07
C LEU A 17 31.96 -32.85 -2.10
N THR A 18 32.76 -33.89 -2.36
CA THR A 18 32.38 -35.28 -2.22
C THR A 18 32.22 -35.64 -0.75
N SER A 19 31.02 -35.83 -0.30
CA SER A 19 30.68 -36.71 0.82
C SER A 19 29.44 -37.51 0.43
N SER A 20 29.63 -38.79 0.29
CA SER A 20 28.64 -39.80 0.02
C SER A 20 27.54 -39.81 1.08
N CYS A 21 26.31 -39.53 0.64
CA CYS A 21 25.11 -40.06 1.27
C CYS A 21 24.01 -40.19 0.21
N SER A 22 23.35 -41.31 0.25
CA SER A 22 22.36 -41.88 -0.66
C SER A 22 21.28 -40.90 -1.08
N SER A 23 21.00 -40.90 -2.38
CA SER A 23 19.87 -40.24 -3.04
C SER A 23 18.52 -40.72 -2.55
N SER A 24 17.72 -39.79 -2.02
CA SER A 24 16.27 -39.82 -2.14
C SER A 24 15.80 -38.39 -2.43
N ASN A 25 15.66 -38.08 -3.72
CA ASN A 25 14.97 -36.86 -4.18
C ASN A 25 13.48 -37.01 -3.97
N GLY A 26 13.00 -36.57 -2.85
CA GLY A 26 11.59 -36.38 -2.54
C GLY A 26 11.51 -35.46 -1.34
N ASN A 27 11.09 -34.22 -1.55
CA ASN A 27 10.80 -33.31 -0.46
C ASN A 27 9.49 -33.74 0.21
N THR A 28 9.44 -34.98 0.72
CA THR A 28 8.41 -35.46 1.61
C THR A 28 8.77 -34.95 3.00
N VAL A 29 8.00 -33.94 3.46
CA VAL A 29 8.06 -33.49 4.86
C VAL A 29 7.80 -34.71 5.75
N ALA A 30 8.73 -35.06 6.61
CA ALA A 30 8.57 -36.18 7.55
C ALA A 30 7.36 -35.91 8.45
N PRO A 31 6.57 -36.93 8.81
CA PRO A 31 5.40 -36.76 9.67
C PRO A 31 5.78 -36.04 10.97
N GLY A 32 5.15 -34.86 11.22
CA GLY A 32 5.38 -34.05 12.41
C GLY A 32 6.28 -32.80 12.24
N GLN A 33 6.89 -32.61 11.07
CA GLN A 33 7.59 -31.35 10.79
C GLN A 33 6.62 -30.30 10.17
N PRO A 34 6.74 -29.00 10.56
CA PRO A 34 5.94 -27.96 9.96
C PRO A 34 6.29 -27.77 8.48
N ASN A 35 5.29 -27.53 7.64
CA ASN A 35 5.47 -27.22 6.23
C ASN A 35 6.33 -25.94 6.08
N PRO A 36 7.24 -25.87 5.10
CA PRO A 36 8.02 -24.67 4.84
C PRO A 36 7.13 -23.54 4.31
N THR A 37 7.49 -22.30 4.58
CA THR A 37 6.87 -21.13 3.93
C THR A 37 7.39 -21.05 2.48
N PRO A 38 6.49 -21.01 1.47
CA PRO A 38 6.92 -20.93 0.08
C PRO A 38 7.52 -19.58 -0.27
N VAL A 39 8.42 -19.56 -1.26
CA VAL A 39 9.04 -18.35 -1.82
C VAL A 39 8.99 -18.43 -3.34
N ILE A 40 8.42 -17.41 -3.99
CA ILE A 40 8.38 -17.30 -5.44
C ILE A 40 9.67 -16.64 -5.94
N THR A 41 10.35 -17.24 -6.91
CA THR A 41 11.59 -16.72 -7.51
C THR A 41 11.39 -16.21 -8.94
N GLY A 42 10.26 -16.54 -9.59
CA GLY A 42 9.96 -16.06 -10.93
C GLY A 42 8.62 -16.56 -11.48
N LEU A 43 8.13 -15.86 -12.49
CA LEU A 43 6.92 -16.20 -13.25
C LEU A 43 7.29 -16.35 -14.74
N PHE A 44 6.71 -17.36 -15.41
CA PHE A 44 6.94 -17.61 -16.84
C PHE A 44 5.64 -18.01 -17.55
N PRO A 45 5.11 -17.16 -18.49
CA PRO A 45 5.59 -15.83 -18.81
C PRO A 45 5.45 -14.88 -17.60
N SER A 46 6.21 -13.78 -17.57
CA SER A 46 6.09 -12.74 -16.53
C SER A 46 5.03 -11.68 -16.87
N SER A 47 4.55 -11.67 -18.13
CA SER A 47 3.58 -10.71 -18.63
C SER A 47 2.87 -11.21 -19.89
N VAL A 48 1.73 -10.61 -20.23
CA VAL A 48 1.01 -10.80 -21.50
C VAL A 48 0.37 -9.46 -21.94
N THR A 49 -0.22 -9.43 -23.14
CA THR A 49 -1.02 -8.28 -23.62
C THR A 49 -2.48 -8.49 -23.24
N ALA A 50 -3.21 -7.41 -22.96
CA ALA A 50 -4.64 -7.45 -22.72
C ALA A 50 -5.40 -8.12 -23.88
N GLY A 51 -6.38 -8.96 -23.55
CA GLY A 51 -7.12 -9.76 -24.52
C GLY A 51 -6.42 -11.05 -24.99
N SER A 52 -5.28 -11.41 -24.38
CA SER A 52 -4.61 -12.71 -24.64
C SER A 52 -5.55 -13.88 -24.33
N GLN A 53 -5.35 -15.00 -25.05
CA GLN A 53 -6.04 -16.26 -24.77
C GLN A 53 -5.54 -16.85 -23.45
N SER A 54 -6.33 -17.78 -22.88
CA SER A 54 -5.92 -18.55 -21.68
C SER A 54 -4.58 -19.25 -21.92
N PHE A 55 -3.69 -19.21 -20.92
CA PHE A 55 -2.35 -19.80 -21.00
C PHE A 55 -1.94 -20.45 -19.68
N THR A 56 -0.87 -21.25 -19.71
CA THR A 56 -0.27 -21.82 -18.51
C THR A 56 0.82 -20.90 -17.99
N LEU A 57 0.70 -20.48 -16.74
CA LEU A 57 1.72 -19.73 -15.99
C LEU A 57 2.52 -20.71 -15.15
N PHE A 58 3.84 -20.72 -15.33
CA PHE A 58 4.77 -21.43 -14.48
C PHE A 58 5.32 -20.50 -13.40
N ILE A 59 5.14 -20.92 -12.14
CA ILE A 59 5.65 -20.20 -10.95
C ILE A 59 6.87 -20.98 -10.47
N ALA A 60 8.05 -20.39 -10.60
CA ALA A 60 9.28 -20.95 -10.07
C ALA A 60 9.48 -20.51 -8.62
N GLY A 61 10.00 -21.40 -7.77
CA GLY A 61 10.20 -21.04 -6.37
C GLY A 61 10.78 -22.16 -5.51
N ASN A 62 10.84 -21.91 -4.22
CA ASN A 62 11.35 -22.84 -3.22
C ASN A 62 10.29 -23.08 -2.13
N GLY A 63 10.43 -24.22 -1.43
CA GLY A 63 9.53 -24.55 -0.34
C GLY A 63 8.16 -25.04 -0.80
N PHE A 64 7.94 -25.31 -2.08
CA PHE A 64 6.70 -25.91 -2.57
C PHE A 64 6.59 -27.35 -2.10
N ILE A 65 5.35 -27.80 -1.80
CA ILE A 65 5.06 -29.16 -1.33
C ILE A 65 4.00 -29.82 -2.20
N ALA A 66 4.10 -31.13 -2.33
CA ALA A 66 3.07 -31.99 -2.94
C ALA A 66 3.12 -33.37 -2.27
N GLY A 67 2.03 -33.84 -1.74
CA GLY A 67 1.97 -35.15 -1.09
C GLY A 67 0.79 -35.33 -0.14
N SER A 68 0.82 -36.41 0.65
CA SER A 68 -0.26 -36.81 1.57
C SER A 68 -0.49 -35.81 2.73
N THR A 69 0.47 -34.92 3.01
CA THR A 69 0.36 -33.88 4.03
C THR A 69 -0.15 -32.54 3.47
N GLY A 70 -0.48 -32.49 2.17
CA GLY A 70 -1.00 -31.31 1.47
C GLY A 70 -0.20 -30.95 0.23
N THR A 71 -0.74 -30.02 -0.54
CA THR A 71 -0.14 -29.53 -1.79
C THR A 71 -0.18 -28.01 -1.79
N SER A 72 0.89 -27.38 -2.28
CA SER A 72 0.95 -25.92 -2.47
C SER A 72 -0.19 -25.45 -3.37
N THR A 73 -0.89 -24.40 -2.95
CA THR A 73 -1.96 -23.75 -3.72
C THR A 73 -1.44 -22.41 -4.22
N ALA A 74 -1.61 -22.13 -5.50
CA ALA A 74 -1.28 -20.82 -6.08
C ALA A 74 -2.54 -19.96 -6.19
N PHE A 75 -2.36 -18.64 -6.05
CA PHE A 75 -3.43 -17.65 -6.11
C PHE A 75 -3.11 -16.59 -7.18
N TRP A 76 -4.14 -16.18 -7.89
CA TRP A 76 -4.13 -15.07 -8.83
C TRP A 76 -5.05 -13.98 -8.29
N ASN A 77 -4.50 -12.82 -7.94
CA ASN A 77 -5.23 -11.74 -7.24
C ASN A 77 -6.06 -12.27 -6.06
N GLY A 78 -5.46 -13.11 -5.22
CA GLY A 78 -6.13 -13.72 -4.08
C GLY A 78 -7.09 -14.89 -4.40
N SER A 79 -7.40 -15.14 -5.68
CA SER A 79 -8.25 -16.26 -6.11
C SER A 79 -7.44 -17.54 -6.30
N ALA A 80 -7.77 -18.60 -5.59
CA ALA A 80 -7.09 -19.88 -5.71
C ALA A 80 -7.20 -20.45 -7.14
N ARG A 81 -6.08 -20.96 -7.65
CA ARG A 81 -5.98 -21.65 -8.95
C ARG A 81 -5.57 -23.10 -8.74
N SER A 82 -6.13 -23.98 -9.57
CA SER A 82 -5.66 -25.35 -9.60
C SER A 82 -4.19 -25.39 -10.01
N ALA A 83 -3.35 -25.97 -9.15
CA ALA A 83 -1.91 -25.94 -9.29
C ALA A 83 -1.35 -27.35 -9.51
N ALA A 84 -0.57 -27.54 -10.58
CA ALA A 84 0.26 -28.74 -10.75
C ALA A 84 1.66 -28.44 -10.20
N VAL A 85 2.02 -29.07 -9.06
CA VAL A 85 3.30 -28.87 -8.41
C VAL A 85 4.30 -29.89 -8.92
N ASN A 86 5.42 -29.44 -9.47
CA ASN A 86 6.55 -30.27 -9.86
C ASN A 86 7.73 -30.01 -8.93
N LEU A 87 7.91 -30.88 -7.93
CA LEU A 87 9.01 -30.74 -6.94
C LEU A 87 10.40 -30.96 -7.54
N ALA A 88 10.51 -31.74 -8.64
CA ALA A 88 11.79 -31.97 -9.27
C ALA A 88 12.36 -30.72 -9.97
N THR A 89 11.46 -29.82 -10.42
CA THR A 89 11.85 -28.57 -11.09
C THR A 89 11.68 -27.35 -10.20
N GLY A 90 11.08 -27.50 -9.01
CA GLY A 90 10.74 -26.36 -8.13
C GLY A 90 9.70 -25.43 -8.76
N GLN A 91 8.74 -25.98 -9.55
CA GLN A 91 7.75 -25.19 -10.28
C GLN A 91 6.32 -25.59 -9.96
N ILE A 92 5.44 -24.61 -10.00
CA ILE A 92 3.99 -24.78 -9.99
C ILE A 92 3.44 -24.27 -11.32
N ALA A 93 2.59 -25.05 -11.97
CA ALA A 93 1.88 -24.63 -13.18
C ALA A 93 0.42 -24.33 -12.84
N ILE A 94 -0.09 -23.16 -13.26
CA ILE A 94 -1.50 -22.78 -13.15
C ILE A 94 -2.03 -22.32 -14.50
N THR A 95 -3.34 -22.44 -14.69
CA THR A 95 -4.02 -21.86 -15.86
C THR A 95 -4.49 -20.45 -15.52
N VAL A 96 -4.04 -19.48 -16.31
CA VAL A 96 -4.57 -18.11 -16.33
C VAL A 96 -5.61 -18.02 -17.44
N LEU A 97 -6.82 -17.59 -17.10
CA LEU A 97 -7.93 -17.51 -18.05
C LEU A 97 -7.82 -16.25 -18.93
N ALA A 98 -8.43 -16.28 -20.11
CA ALA A 98 -8.52 -15.09 -20.96
C ALA A 98 -9.22 -13.91 -20.26
N SER A 99 -10.19 -14.19 -19.38
CA SER A 99 -10.85 -13.17 -18.55
C SER A 99 -9.94 -12.52 -17.53
N ASP A 100 -8.92 -13.23 -17.05
CA ASP A 100 -7.97 -12.72 -16.06
C ASP A 100 -7.02 -11.65 -16.65
N VAL A 101 -6.89 -11.66 -17.97
CA VAL A 101 -5.99 -10.79 -18.74
C VAL A 101 -6.74 -10.00 -19.81
N ALA A 102 -8.04 -9.78 -19.63
CA ALA A 102 -8.89 -9.07 -20.59
C ALA A 102 -8.57 -7.57 -20.65
N ALA A 103 -8.13 -6.98 -19.55
CA ALA A 103 -7.75 -5.56 -19.44
C ALA A 103 -6.28 -5.40 -19.01
N PRO A 104 -5.62 -4.29 -19.38
CA PRO A 104 -4.28 -3.98 -18.86
C PRO A 104 -4.28 -3.81 -17.35
N GLY A 105 -3.17 -4.16 -16.69
CA GLY A 105 -3.01 -4.04 -15.24
C GLY A 105 -1.95 -4.96 -14.69
N THR A 106 -1.77 -4.94 -13.37
CA THR A 106 -0.86 -5.86 -12.67
C THR A 106 -1.65 -6.79 -11.77
N SER A 107 -1.44 -8.09 -11.92
CA SER A 107 -2.02 -9.12 -11.07
C SER A 107 -0.97 -9.68 -10.12
N LEU A 108 -1.34 -9.92 -8.86
CA LEU A 108 -0.43 -10.48 -7.87
C LEU A 108 -0.58 -12.01 -7.82
N VAL A 109 0.54 -12.71 -7.92
CA VAL A 109 0.61 -14.16 -7.79
C VAL A 109 1.25 -14.52 -6.46
N THR A 110 0.54 -15.33 -5.65
CA THR A 110 1.05 -15.85 -4.38
C THR A 110 0.90 -17.37 -4.32
N VAL A 111 1.63 -18.02 -3.44
CA VAL A 111 1.54 -19.46 -3.20
C VAL A 111 1.36 -19.70 -1.71
N SER A 112 0.52 -20.65 -1.33
CA SER A 112 0.31 -21.02 0.07
C SER A 112 0.53 -22.52 0.28
N ASN A 113 1.20 -22.86 1.37
CA ASN A 113 1.30 -24.23 1.88
C ASN A 113 0.32 -24.42 3.04
N PRO A 114 -0.35 -25.60 3.14
CA PRO A 114 -1.26 -25.89 4.23
C PRO A 114 -0.54 -26.03 5.59
N LEU A 115 -1.33 -25.97 6.68
CA LEU A 115 -0.86 -26.22 8.05
C LEU A 115 -0.53 -27.72 8.26
N PRO A 116 0.33 -28.09 9.25
CA PRO A 116 0.99 -27.23 10.25
C PRO A 116 2.23 -26.51 9.69
N GLY A 117 2.50 -25.28 10.10
CA GLY A 117 3.52 -24.42 9.46
C GLY A 117 2.99 -23.88 8.14
N GLY A 118 3.84 -23.75 7.13
CA GLY A 118 3.42 -23.26 5.80
C GLY A 118 2.98 -21.79 5.82
N GLY A 119 1.81 -21.52 5.25
CA GLY A 119 1.29 -20.17 5.08
C GLY A 119 1.51 -19.62 3.66
N ILE A 120 1.16 -18.36 3.46
CA ILE A 120 1.30 -17.66 2.17
C ILE A 120 2.78 -17.35 1.90
N SER A 121 3.18 -17.34 0.62
CA SER A 121 4.53 -16.98 0.19
C SER A 121 5.00 -15.67 0.80
N THR A 122 6.28 -15.61 1.17
CA THR A 122 6.88 -14.41 1.77
C THR A 122 6.89 -13.21 0.83
N ASN A 123 6.64 -13.44 -0.46
CA ASN A 123 6.55 -12.43 -1.50
C ASN A 123 5.35 -12.71 -2.41
N ALA A 124 4.68 -11.65 -2.86
CA ALA A 124 3.79 -11.68 -3.99
C ALA A 124 4.59 -11.35 -5.26
N ALA A 125 4.41 -12.14 -6.32
CA ALA A 125 5.09 -11.88 -7.59
C ALA A 125 4.15 -11.13 -8.53
N PRO A 126 4.49 -9.93 -9.00
CA PRO A 126 3.66 -9.18 -9.93
C PRO A 126 3.69 -9.81 -11.32
N PHE A 127 2.52 -9.92 -11.93
CA PHE A 127 2.32 -10.32 -13.32
C PHE A 127 1.68 -9.17 -14.08
N THR A 128 2.33 -8.69 -15.15
CA THR A 128 1.88 -7.49 -15.87
C THR A 128 1.06 -7.86 -17.11
N VAL A 129 -0.12 -7.26 -17.25
CA VAL A 129 -0.94 -7.29 -18.48
C VAL A 129 -0.79 -5.93 -19.18
N PHE A 130 -0.10 -5.91 -20.30
CA PHE A 130 0.14 -4.67 -21.05
C PHE A 130 -1.07 -4.27 -21.90
N PRO A 131 -1.28 -2.98 -22.19
CA PRO A 131 -2.31 -2.54 -23.13
C PRO A 131 -2.04 -3.08 -24.54
N THR A 132 -3.11 -3.30 -25.30
CA THR A 132 -3.05 -3.71 -26.72
C THR A 132 -2.39 -2.59 -27.52
N GLN A 133 -1.13 -2.80 -27.93
CA GLN A 133 -0.42 -1.84 -28.78
C GLN A 133 -0.58 -2.22 -30.26
N THR A 134 -0.70 -1.20 -31.12
CA THR A 134 -0.89 -1.37 -32.57
C THR A 134 0.30 -2.02 -33.30
N ASN A 135 1.43 -2.19 -32.62
CA ASN A 135 2.69 -2.71 -33.17
C ASN A 135 3.16 -4.02 -32.54
N THR A 136 2.24 -4.80 -31.94
CA THR A 136 2.56 -6.13 -31.39
C THR A 136 3.09 -7.05 -32.49
N PRO A 137 4.25 -7.72 -32.30
CA PRO A 137 4.72 -8.70 -33.28
C PRO A 137 3.73 -9.87 -33.36
N LEU A 138 3.47 -10.37 -34.59
CA LEU A 138 2.58 -11.50 -34.81
C LEU A 138 3.33 -12.56 -35.59
N ILE A 139 3.18 -13.83 -35.18
CA ILE A 139 3.69 -14.98 -35.93
C ILE A 139 2.54 -15.55 -36.78
N ALA A 140 2.74 -15.61 -38.09
CA ALA A 140 1.81 -16.18 -39.05
C ALA A 140 2.13 -17.66 -39.35
N SER A 141 3.43 -18.00 -39.47
CA SER A 141 3.87 -19.37 -39.76
C SER A 141 5.33 -19.61 -39.34
N LEU A 142 5.67 -20.88 -39.11
CA LEU A 142 7.00 -21.37 -38.82
C LEU A 142 7.50 -22.27 -39.98
N SER A 143 8.77 -22.17 -40.35
CA SER A 143 9.38 -23.02 -41.39
C SER A 143 10.81 -23.43 -40.97
N PRO A 144 11.09 -24.74 -40.76
CA PRO A 144 10.13 -25.85 -40.81
C PRO A 144 9.05 -25.70 -39.73
N ALA A 145 7.87 -26.26 -39.93
CA ALA A 145 6.80 -26.28 -38.95
C ALA A 145 6.95 -27.41 -37.91
N THR A 146 7.78 -28.42 -38.26
CA THR A 146 8.04 -29.60 -37.41
C THR A 146 9.49 -30.08 -37.58
N ALA A 147 9.99 -30.82 -36.60
CA ALA A 147 11.27 -31.54 -36.68
C ALA A 147 11.14 -32.95 -36.10
N SER A 148 12.11 -33.80 -36.45
CA SER A 148 12.22 -35.11 -35.78
C SER A 148 12.77 -34.96 -34.37
N PRO A 149 12.26 -35.69 -33.39
CA PRO A 149 12.80 -35.65 -32.04
C PRO A 149 14.29 -36.08 -32.07
N ASN A 150 15.11 -35.45 -31.25
CA ASN A 150 16.57 -35.67 -31.21
C ASN A 150 17.26 -35.40 -32.57
N GLY A 151 16.67 -34.58 -33.44
CA GLY A 151 17.24 -34.18 -34.71
C GLY A 151 18.44 -33.23 -34.55
N ALA A 152 19.09 -32.94 -35.71
CA ALA A 152 20.17 -31.95 -35.73
C ALA A 152 19.67 -30.54 -35.51
N ALA A 153 20.55 -29.63 -35.07
CA ALA A 153 20.27 -28.19 -35.03
C ALA A 153 19.86 -27.66 -36.41
N PHE A 154 18.95 -26.71 -36.44
CA PHE A 154 18.42 -26.11 -37.67
C PHE A 154 18.11 -24.62 -37.53
N THR A 155 17.96 -23.94 -38.66
CA THR A 155 17.49 -22.58 -38.70
C THR A 155 15.97 -22.55 -38.84
N LEU A 156 15.30 -21.95 -37.86
CA LEU A 156 13.85 -21.70 -37.88
C LEU A 156 13.58 -20.34 -38.54
N THR A 157 12.78 -20.35 -39.60
CA THR A 157 12.22 -19.13 -40.21
C THR A 157 10.88 -18.84 -39.56
N VAL A 158 10.70 -17.66 -39.01
CA VAL A 158 9.48 -17.15 -38.41
C VAL A 158 8.91 -16.09 -39.35
N ASN A 159 7.77 -16.39 -39.97
CA ASN A 159 7.03 -15.44 -40.81
C ASN A 159 5.92 -14.79 -40.01
N GLY A 160 5.71 -13.49 -40.17
CA GLY A 160 4.72 -12.76 -39.40
C GLY A 160 4.57 -11.29 -39.78
N SER A 161 4.38 -10.42 -38.83
CA SER A 161 4.30 -8.98 -39.02
C SER A 161 4.77 -8.21 -37.80
N ASN A 162 5.06 -6.93 -38.02
CA ASN A 162 5.53 -5.98 -36.99
C ASN A 162 6.89 -6.36 -36.37
N PHE A 163 7.72 -7.08 -37.10
CA PHE A 163 9.08 -7.33 -36.65
C PHE A 163 9.96 -6.08 -36.85
N VAL A 164 10.84 -5.82 -35.90
CA VAL A 164 11.67 -4.62 -35.85
C VAL A 164 13.14 -5.00 -35.88
N SER A 165 13.93 -4.30 -36.72
CA SER A 165 15.39 -4.42 -36.76
C SER A 165 16.01 -3.70 -35.56
N GLY A 166 17.08 -4.26 -34.96
CA GLY A 166 17.81 -3.62 -33.89
C GLY A 166 19.04 -4.39 -33.45
N ASN A 167 19.73 -3.91 -32.41
CA ASN A 167 20.99 -4.53 -31.96
C ASN A 167 20.78 -5.91 -31.30
N ALA A 168 19.61 -6.21 -30.77
CA ALA A 168 19.30 -7.49 -30.15
C ALA A 168 19.14 -8.63 -31.18
N ASN A 169 18.84 -8.31 -32.44
CA ASN A 169 18.59 -9.30 -33.49
C ASN A 169 19.57 -9.17 -34.69
N ASN A 170 20.63 -8.39 -34.55
CA ASN A 170 21.64 -8.26 -35.60
C ASN A 170 23.01 -8.70 -35.05
N PRO A 171 23.52 -9.87 -35.44
CA PRO A 171 24.80 -10.39 -34.95
C PRO A 171 25.99 -9.51 -35.32
N SER A 172 25.85 -8.55 -36.24
CA SER A 172 26.90 -7.61 -36.62
C SER A 172 26.93 -6.35 -35.77
N LEU A 173 25.94 -6.14 -34.87
CA LEU A 173 25.90 -4.99 -33.97
C LEU A 173 26.33 -5.42 -32.55
N PRO A 174 27.01 -4.55 -31.78
CA PRO A 174 27.36 -4.87 -30.41
C PRO A 174 26.09 -5.08 -29.57
N SER A 175 26.04 -6.16 -28.81
CA SER A 175 24.98 -6.51 -27.86
C SER A 175 25.12 -5.70 -26.56
N THR A 176 25.05 -4.37 -26.66
CA THR A 176 25.10 -3.46 -25.51
C THR A 176 23.73 -2.81 -25.28
N PRO A 177 23.25 -2.69 -24.04
CA PRO A 177 22.03 -1.92 -23.75
C PRO A 177 22.16 -0.46 -24.21
N PRO A 178 21.03 0.19 -24.61
CA PRO A 178 19.68 -0.36 -24.65
C PRO A 178 19.48 -1.35 -25.80
N PHE A 179 18.85 -2.48 -25.49
CA PHE A 179 18.48 -3.46 -26.51
C PHE A 179 17.32 -2.91 -27.37
N SER A 180 17.36 -3.21 -28.68
CA SER A 180 16.28 -2.90 -29.61
C SER A 180 16.12 -4.03 -30.62
N GLY A 181 14.92 -4.21 -31.14
CA GLY A 181 14.63 -5.20 -32.19
C GLY A 181 13.89 -6.45 -31.69
N SER A 182 13.38 -7.22 -32.64
CA SER A 182 12.57 -8.42 -32.39
C SER A 182 13.45 -9.65 -32.25
N VAL A 183 13.22 -10.46 -31.21
CA VAL A 183 13.96 -11.68 -30.89
C VAL A 183 13.00 -12.87 -30.81
N VAL A 184 13.38 -14.00 -31.40
CA VAL A 184 12.62 -15.26 -31.30
C VAL A 184 12.94 -15.94 -29.98
N ALA A 185 11.90 -16.32 -29.23
CA ALA A 185 12.00 -17.12 -28.03
C ALA A 185 11.48 -18.56 -28.28
N TRP A 186 12.20 -19.54 -27.76
CA TRP A 186 11.85 -20.96 -27.76
C TRP A 186 11.57 -21.38 -26.33
N ASN A 187 10.33 -21.77 -26.05
CA ASN A 187 9.86 -22.05 -24.69
C ASN A 187 10.18 -20.91 -23.69
N GLY A 188 10.01 -19.65 -24.16
CA GLY A 188 10.30 -18.45 -23.36
C GLY A 188 11.79 -18.06 -23.29
N SER A 189 12.71 -18.88 -23.80
CA SER A 189 14.15 -18.56 -23.79
C SER A 189 14.59 -17.95 -25.14
N PRO A 190 15.26 -16.79 -25.16
CA PRO A 190 15.71 -16.14 -26.37
C PRO A 190 16.69 -17.02 -27.18
N ARG A 191 16.59 -16.96 -28.51
CA ARG A 191 17.48 -17.62 -29.43
C ARG A 191 18.21 -16.60 -30.27
N THR A 192 19.43 -16.97 -30.74
CA THR A 192 20.17 -16.12 -31.69
C THR A 192 19.30 -15.89 -32.90
N THR A 193 18.85 -14.64 -33.07
CA THR A 193 17.88 -14.23 -34.08
C THR A 193 18.53 -13.29 -35.07
N ALA A 194 18.25 -13.47 -36.36
CA ALA A 194 18.59 -12.48 -37.40
C ALA A 194 17.30 -11.88 -37.96
N PHE A 195 17.30 -10.55 -38.12
CA PHE A 195 16.23 -9.82 -38.79
C PHE A 195 16.41 -9.89 -40.30
N VAL A 196 15.42 -10.41 -40.98
CA VAL A 196 15.37 -10.43 -42.47
C VAL A 196 14.52 -9.31 -43.03
N SER A 197 13.31 -9.12 -42.47
CA SER A 197 12.38 -8.05 -42.81
C SER A 197 11.35 -7.82 -41.70
N SER A 198 10.51 -6.78 -41.83
CA SER A 198 9.39 -6.55 -40.92
C SER A 198 8.36 -7.71 -40.89
N THR A 199 8.51 -8.70 -41.77
CA THR A 199 7.63 -9.87 -41.85
C THR A 199 8.38 -11.19 -41.69
N GLN A 200 9.70 -11.17 -41.50
CA GLN A 200 10.49 -12.40 -41.38
C GLN A 200 11.68 -12.28 -40.44
N LEU A 201 11.81 -13.25 -39.56
CA LEU A 201 12.99 -13.48 -38.70
C LEU A 201 13.56 -14.89 -38.98
N THR A 202 14.84 -15.09 -38.70
CA THR A 202 15.43 -16.45 -38.61
C THR A 202 16.07 -16.62 -37.23
N ALA A 203 15.94 -17.84 -36.68
CA ALA A 203 16.49 -18.16 -35.36
C ALA A 203 17.22 -19.52 -35.39
N GLN A 204 18.32 -19.64 -34.64
CA GLN A 204 19.08 -20.89 -34.52
C GLN A 204 18.48 -21.74 -33.40
N ILE A 205 17.97 -22.92 -33.75
CA ILE A 205 17.44 -23.89 -32.80
C ILE A 205 18.47 -25.00 -32.63
N ALA A 206 18.93 -25.20 -31.42
CA ALA A 206 19.93 -26.20 -31.11
C ALA A 206 19.34 -27.63 -31.05
N ALA A 207 20.13 -28.66 -31.29
CA ALA A 207 19.69 -30.04 -31.13
C ALA A 207 19.18 -30.35 -29.74
N ALA A 208 19.72 -29.69 -28.72
CA ALA A 208 19.23 -29.79 -27.33
C ALA A 208 17.83 -29.21 -27.09
N ASP A 209 17.32 -28.38 -27.99
CA ASP A 209 15.98 -27.77 -27.89
C ASP A 209 14.87 -28.71 -28.34
N ILE A 210 15.21 -29.80 -29.04
CA ILE A 210 14.27 -30.76 -29.63
C ILE A 210 14.45 -32.18 -29.09
N VAL A 211 14.83 -32.31 -27.82
CA VAL A 211 15.00 -33.62 -27.15
C VAL A 211 13.63 -34.24 -26.89
N GLY A 212 13.44 -35.45 -27.51
CA GLY A 212 12.18 -36.19 -27.39
C GLY A 212 11.01 -35.60 -28.17
N ALA A 213 9.89 -36.33 -28.19
CA ALA A 213 8.65 -35.82 -28.78
C ALA A 213 8.03 -34.75 -27.88
N SER A 214 7.87 -33.55 -28.40
CA SER A 214 7.45 -32.40 -27.62
C SER A 214 6.73 -31.32 -28.46
N CYS A 215 5.92 -30.52 -27.79
CA CYS A 215 5.39 -29.29 -28.34
C CYS A 215 6.11 -28.10 -27.69
N ASN A 216 6.71 -27.28 -28.52
CA ASN A 216 7.53 -26.18 -28.09
C ASN A 216 6.83 -24.85 -28.44
N GLY A 217 6.75 -23.93 -27.51
CA GLY A 217 6.19 -22.60 -27.75
C GLY A 217 7.22 -21.70 -28.42
N VAL A 218 6.91 -21.19 -29.60
CA VAL A 218 7.70 -20.16 -30.29
C VAL A 218 6.99 -18.83 -30.18
N SER A 219 7.62 -17.84 -29.60
CA SER A 219 7.13 -16.45 -29.53
C SER A 219 8.18 -15.49 -30.07
N VAL A 220 7.76 -14.28 -30.35
CA VAL A 220 8.66 -13.16 -30.68
C VAL A 220 8.43 -12.07 -29.66
N PHE A 221 9.48 -11.56 -29.06
CA PHE A 221 9.42 -10.34 -28.30
C PHE A 221 10.25 -9.25 -28.97
N THR A 222 9.76 -8.02 -28.88
CA THR A 222 10.42 -6.85 -29.48
C THR A 222 10.84 -5.90 -28.37
N TYR A 223 12.13 -5.59 -28.30
CA TYR A 223 12.65 -4.55 -27.45
C TYR A 223 12.29 -3.18 -28.04
N THR A 224 11.62 -2.34 -27.27
CA THR A 224 11.41 -0.93 -27.55
C THR A 224 12.45 -0.09 -26.82
N GLY A 225 12.94 0.97 -27.40
CA GLY A 225 14.11 1.75 -26.91
C GLY A 225 14.01 2.30 -25.47
N GLY A 226 12.92 2.02 -24.73
CA GLY A 226 12.74 2.35 -23.32
C GLY A 226 12.86 1.17 -22.35
N GLY A 227 13.35 0.01 -22.82
CA GLY A 227 13.49 -1.20 -21.97
C GLY A 227 12.23 -2.05 -21.84
N ASN A 228 11.13 -1.68 -22.48
CA ASN A 228 9.89 -2.46 -22.52
C ASN A 228 9.94 -3.54 -23.61
N GLU A 229 9.41 -4.72 -23.30
CA GLU A 229 9.31 -5.84 -24.22
C GLU A 229 7.86 -6.05 -24.63
N ILE A 230 7.61 -6.18 -25.96
CA ILE A 230 6.30 -6.50 -26.52
C ILE A 230 6.34 -7.92 -27.05
N PHE A 231 5.45 -8.79 -26.57
CA PHE A 231 5.42 -10.23 -26.91
C PHE A 231 4.34 -10.57 -27.94
N SER A 232 4.66 -11.48 -28.86
CA SER A 232 3.66 -12.14 -29.68
C SER A 232 2.95 -13.26 -28.90
N PRO A 233 1.71 -13.65 -29.27
CA PRO A 233 1.19 -14.95 -28.90
C PRO A 233 2.16 -16.06 -29.32
N ALA A 234 2.27 -17.11 -28.48
CA ALA A 234 3.11 -18.26 -28.83
C ALA A 234 2.45 -19.15 -29.89
N VAL A 235 3.24 -19.60 -30.87
CA VAL A 235 2.85 -20.57 -31.87
C VAL A 235 3.55 -21.90 -31.58
N SER A 236 2.83 -23.02 -31.61
CA SER A 236 3.39 -24.35 -31.32
C SER A 236 4.28 -24.85 -32.46
N PHE A 237 5.50 -25.22 -32.12
CA PHE A 237 6.40 -26.01 -32.94
C PHE A 237 6.44 -27.45 -32.44
N ILE A 238 6.29 -28.42 -33.33
CA ILE A 238 6.11 -29.82 -32.94
C ILE A 238 7.35 -30.63 -33.31
N ALA A 239 7.99 -31.24 -32.28
CA ALA A 239 8.97 -32.30 -32.48
C ALA A 239 8.28 -33.67 -32.35
N SER A 240 8.06 -34.36 -33.45
CA SER A 240 7.38 -35.67 -33.46
C SER A 240 7.82 -36.53 -34.63
N SER A 241 7.53 -37.86 -34.54
CA SER A 241 7.72 -38.81 -35.63
C SER A 241 6.56 -39.81 -35.59
N THR A 242 6.44 -40.62 -36.66
CA THR A 242 5.39 -41.66 -36.77
C THR A 242 5.39 -42.64 -35.60
N ASN A 243 6.53 -42.91 -34.98
CA ASN A 243 6.65 -43.79 -33.82
C ASN A 243 6.71 -43.05 -32.47
N ALA A 244 6.68 -41.70 -32.49
CA ALA A 244 6.72 -40.88 -31.30
C ALA A 244 5.70 -39.74 -31.44
N PRO A 245 4.41 -39.98 -31.17
CA PRO A 245 3.37 -38.97 -31.20
C PRO A 245 3.64 -37.94 -30.10
N ALA A 246 3.13 -36.72 -30.26
CA ALA A 246 3.22 -35.63 -29.27
C ALA A 246 1.84 -35.11 -28.94
N ILE A 247 1.58 -34.81 -27.65
CA ILE A 247 0.39 -34.04 -27.20
C ILE A 247 0.81 -32.62 -26.97
N CYS A 248 0.05 -31.65 -27.53
CA CYS A 248 0.28 -30.20 -27.36
C CYS A 248 -0.73 -29.58 -26.39
N SER A 249 -2.00 -29.97 -26.45
CA SER A 249 -3.04 -29.45 -25.62
C SER A 249 -4.24 -30.39 -25.45
N LEU A 250 -4.97 -30.14 -24.37
CA LEU A 250 -6.28 -30.76 -24.08
C LEU A 250 -7.35 -29.65 -24.08
N SER A 251 -8.52 -29.97 -24.67
CA SER A 251 -9.66 -29.05 -24.65
C SER A 251 -10.95 -29.81 -24.34
N PRO A 252 -11.65 -29.55 -23.22
CA PRO A 252 -11.18 -28.72 -22.12
C PRO A 252 -9.93 -29.31 -21.44
N ALA A 253 -9.12 -28.47 -20.81
CA ALA A 253 -7.94 -28.88 -20.03
C ALA A 253 -8.27 -29.18 -18.57
N SER A 254 -9.48 -28.81 -18.14
CA SER A 254 -9.97 -29.02 -16.78
C SER A 254 -11.48 -29.13 -16.73
N VAL A 255 -11.98 -29.70 -15.62
CA VAL A 255 -13.39 -29.77 -15.29
C VAL A 255 -13.57 -29.73 -13.76
N VAL A 256 -14.75 -29.35 -13.27
CA VAL A 256 -15.07 -29.40 -11.84
C VAL A 256 -15.41 -30.86 -11.45
N ALA A 257 -14.98 -31.30 -10.26
CA ALA A 257 -15.27 -32.60 -9.72
C ALA A 257 -16.80 -32.88 -9.67
N GLY A 258 -17.19 -34.09 -9.98
CA GLY A 258 -18.61 -34.44 -10.07
C GLY A 258 -19.30 -34.03 -11.39
N ALA A 259 -18.58 -33.48 -12.35
CA ALA A 259 -19.14 -33.17 -13.67
C ALA A 259 -19.66 -34.46 -14.38
N PRO A 260 -20.65 -34.32 -15.29
CA PRO A 260 -21.08 -35.44 -16.14
C PRO A 260 -19.94 -35.88 -17.07
N ALA A 261 -20.13 -37.04 -17.71
CA ALA A 261 -19.20 -37.50 -18.74
C ALA A 261 -18.98 -36.43 -19.83
N LEU A 262 -17.74 -36.27 -20.27
CA LEU A 262 -17.35 -35.24 -21.23
C LEU A 262 -16.45 -35.83 -22.33
N THR A 263 -16.37 -35.10 -23.44
CA THR A 263 -15.43 -35.40 -24.51
C THR A 263 -14.27 -34.44 -24.42
N ILE A 264 -13.04 -34.93 -24.32
CA ILE A 264 -11.84 -34.10 -24.46
C ILE A 264 -11.31 -34.16 -25.88
N THR A 265 -10.90 -33.07 -26.43
CA THR A 265 -10.15 -32.98 -27.68
C THR A 265 -8.66 -32.88 -27.32
N VAL A 266 -7.89 -33.82 -27.84
CA VAL A 266 -6.42 -33.87 -27.68
C VAL A 266 -5.79 -33.39 -28.99
N SER A 267 -5.11 -32.25 -28.93
CA SER A 267 -4.37 -31.71 -30.07
C SER A 267 -2.89 -32.03 -29.95
N GLY A 268 -2.27 -32.37 -31.09
CA GLY A 268 -0.88 -32.80 -31.08
C GLY A 268 -0.34 -33.08 -32.48
N ALA A 269 0.47 -34.11 -32.61
CA ALA A 269 0.98 -34.57 -33.91
C ALA A 269 1.28 -36.04 -33.96
N SER A 270 1.38 -36.56 -35.20
CA SER A 270 1.68 -37.98 -35.51
C SER A 270 0.69 -38.96 -34.91
N PHE A 271 -0.59 -38.54 -34.72
CA PHE A 271 -1.66 -39.47 -34.38
C PHE A 271 -2.01 -40.33 -35.59
N ALA A 272 -2.30 -41.60 -35.36
CA ALA A 272 -2.71 -42.60 -36.35
C ALA A 272 -4.18 -42.92 -36.17
N ALA A 273 -4.79 -43.49 -37.19
CA ALA A 273 -6.21 -43.87 -37.17
C ALA A 273 -6.60 -44.82 -36.03
N ASN A 274 -5.63 -45.53 -35.46
CA ASN A 274 -5.77 -46.47 -34.35
C ASN A 274 -5.12 -45.95 -33.07
N SER A 275 -4.85 -44.64 -32.96
CA SER A 275 -4.39 -44.00 -31.72
C SER A 275 -5.41 -44.18 -30.62
N THR A 276 -4.92 -44.46 -29.41
CA THR A 276 -5.76 -44.64 -28.23
C THR A 276 -5.34 -43.61 -27.15
N VAL A 277 -6.29 -42.79 -26.70
CA VAL A 277 -6.12 -41.95 -25.56
C VAL A 277 -6.22 -42.77 -24.28
N ARG A 278 -5.24 -42.59 -23.38
CA ARG A 278 -5.23 -43.22 -22.06
C ARG A 278 -5.39 -42.14 -21.00
N TRP A 279 -6.33 -42.38 -20.11
CA TRP A 279 -6.59 -41.59 -18.92
C TRP A 279 -6.04 -42.34 -17.70
N ASN A 280 -5.06 -41.78 -17.00
CA ASN A 280 -4.38 -42.48 -15.92
C ASN A 280 -4.04 -43.96 -16.31
N ASN A 281 -3.34 -44.12 -17.43
CA ASN A 281 -2.99 -45.39 -18.06
C ASN A 281 -4.15 -46.26 -18.55
N SER A 282 -5.41 -45.93 -18.31
CA SER A 282 -6.60 -46.68 -18.75
C SER A 282 -7.10 -46.18 -20.11
N ALA A 283 -7.27 -47.07 -21.07
CA ALA A 283 -7.77 -46.72 -22.40
C ALA A 283 -9.18 -46.12 -22.35
N ARG A 284 -9.41 -45.07 -23.14
CA ARG A 284 -10.71 -44.45 -23.35
C ARG A 284 -11.16 -44.62 -24.78
N THR A 285 -12.49 -44.64 -24.98
CA THR A 285 -13.06 -44.64 -26.32
C THR A 285 -12.52 -43.42 -27.06
N THR A 286 -11.73 -43.67 -28.10
CA THR A 286 -11.02 -42.65 -28.86
C THR A 286 -11.54 -42.57 -30.28
N THR A 287 -11.81 -41.38 -30.75
CA THR A 287 -12.16 -41.07 -32.14
C THR A 287 -11.02 -40.35 -32.80
N PHE A 288 -10.49 -40.93 -33.88
CA PHE A 288 -9.47 -40.24 -34.71
C PHE A 288 -10.14 -39.21 -35.58
N VAL A 289 -9.71 -37.97 -35.48
CA VAL A 289 -10.19 -36.84 -36.33
C VAL A 289 -9.21 -36.62 -37.49
N ASN A 290 -7.92 -36.47 -37.17
CA ASN A 290 -6.84 -36.37 -38.14
C ASN A 290 -5.50 -36.60 -37.44
N ALA A 291 -4.37 -36.52 -38.19
CA ALA A 291 -3.03 -36.75 -37.63
C ALA A 291 -2.63 -35.75 -36.52
N ASN A 292 -3.38 -34.68 -36.34
CA ASN A 292 -3.10 -33.65 -35.31
C ASN A 292 -4.19 -33.60 -34.23
N THR A 293 -5.27 -34.40 -34.33
CA THR A 293 -6.40 -34.29 -33.42
C THR A 293 -7.05 -35.66 -33.20
N VAL A 294 -7.21 -36.02 -31.94
CA VAL A 294 -8.07 -37.15 -31.50
C VAL A 294 -9.02 -36.65 -30.39
N GLN A 295 -10.16 -37.33 -30.27
CA GLN A 295 -11.15 -37.08 -29.23
C GLN A 295 -11.32 -38.30 -28.34
N ALA A 296 -11.50 -38.07 -27.03
CA ALA A 296 -11.72 -39.19 -26.11
C ALA A 296 -12.89 -38.94 -25.18
N GLN A 297 -13.67 -40.00 -24.91
CA GLN A 297 -14.79 -39.97 -23.98
C GLN A 297 -14.29 -40.25 -22.56
N ILE A 298 -14.42 -39.25 -21.69
CA ILE A 298 -14.10 -39.31 -20.26
C ILE A 298 -15.39 -39.56 -19.49
N LYS A 299 -15.41 -40.57 -18.63
CA LYS A 299 -16.59 -40.97 -17.87
C LYS A 299 -16.80 -40.02 -16.68
N ALA A 300 -18.04 -39.88 -16.21
CA ALA A 300 -18.35 -39.14 -14.99
C ALA A 300 -17.59 -39.67 -13.75
N THR A 301 -17.33 -40.98 -13.70
CA THR A 301 -16.54 -41.62 -12.64
C THR A 301 -15.04 -41.23 -12.67
N ASP A 302 -14.54 -40.83 -13.84
CA ASP A 302 -13.13 -40.42 -14.01
C ASP A 302 -12.88 -39.03 -13.44
N VAL A 303 -13.92 -38.21 -13.31
CA VAL A 303 -13.91 -36.85 -12.85
C VAL A 303 -14.74 -36.67 -11.56
N ALA A 304 -15.01 -37.75 -10.83
CA ALA A 304 -15.82 -37.71 -9.61
C ALA A 304 -15.13 -36.96 -8.46
N ASN A 305 -13.80 -37.06 -8.35
CA ASN A 305 -13.01 -36.47 -7.29
C ASN A 305 -12.00 -35.46 -7.87
N ALA A 306 -11.72 -34.40 -7.14
CA ALA A 306 -10.68 -33.41 -7.51
C ALA A 306 -9.30 -34.08 -7.55
N GLY A 307 -8.50 -33.70 -8.50
CA GLY A 307 -7.17 -34.26 -8.71
C GLY A 307 -6.56 -33.84 -10.04
N VAL A 308 -5.46 -34.49 -10.37
CA VAL A 308 -4.77 -34.32 -11.65
C VAL A 308 -4.55 -35.66 -12.27
N GLU A 309 -5.05 -35.85 -13.49
CA GLU A 309 -4.99 -37.12 -14.19
C GLU A 309 -4.09 -37.03 -15.42
N PRO A 310 -3.08 -37.91 -15.55
CA PRO A 310 -2.20 -37.91 -16.70
C PRO A 310 -2.92 -38.49 -17.93
N VAL A 311 -2.89 -37.72 -19.02
CA VAL A 311 -3.43 -38.12 -20.33
C VAL A 311 -2.28 -38.42 -21.28
N THR A 312 -2.29 -39.58 -21.91
CA THR A 312 -1.32 -39.96 -22.94
C THR A 312 -2.05 -40.43 -24.18
N VAL A 313 -1.40 -40.43 -25.34
CA VAL A 313 -1.86 -41.04 -26.57
C VAL A 313 -0.84 -42.10 -26.99
N VAL A 314 -1.36 -43.29 -27.32
CA VAL A 314 -0.53 -44.44 -27.76
C VAL A 314 -0.93 -44.79 -29.19
N ASN A 315 0.04 -44.86 -30.09
CA ASN A 315 -0.12 -45.40 -31.44
C ASN A 315 0.05 -46.93 -31.44
N SER A 316 -0.65 -47.66 -32.33
CA SER A 316 -0.41 -49.08 -32.53
C SER A 316 0.98 -49.28 -33.14
N GLY A 317 1.87 -49.88 -32.41
CA GLY A 317 3.28 -50.01 -32.74
C GLY A 317 4.19 -49.59 -31.60
N GLY A 318 3.58 -49.08 -30.50
CA GLY A 318 4.23 -48.90 -29.18
C GLY A 318 4.68 -47.47 -28.84
N GLY A 319 4.53 -46.53 -29.77
CA GLY A 319 4.85 -45.15 -29.47
C GLY A 319 3.81 -44.50 -28.56
N SER A 320 4.23 -43.99 -27.41
CA SER A 320 3.39 -43.27 -26.45
C SER A 320 3.88 -41.85 -26.28
N THR A 321 2.95 -40.91 -26.11
CA THR A 321 3.33 -39.54 -25.75
C THR A 321 3.83 -39.45 -24.32
N PRO A 322 4.66 -38.42 -23.95
CA PRO A 322 4.74 -37.96 -22.59
C PRO A 322 3.34 -37.61 -22.07
N PRO A 323 3.08 -37.76 -20.74
CA PRO A 323 1.78 -37.43 -20.18
C PRO A 323 1.56 -35.90 -20.18
N LEU A 324 0.32 -35.49 -20.52
CA LEU A 324 -0.15 -34.12 -20.30
C LEU A 324 -1.27 -34.19 -19.26
N ASN A 325 -1.18 -33.35 -18.25
CA ASN A 325 -2.08 -33.40 -17.11
C ASN A 325 -3.42 -32.74 -17.42
N PHE A 326 -4.52 -33.42 -17.05
CA PHE A 326 -5.87 -32.87 -17.02
C PHE A 326 -6.25 -32.56 -15.57
N SER A 327 -6.74 -31.34 -15.29
CA SER A 327 -7.08 -30.93 -13.94
C SER A 327 -8.57 -31.15 -13.63
N ILE A 328 -8.85 -31.85 -12.55
CA ILE A 328 -10.20 -31.97 -12.00
C ILE A 328 -10.25 -31.02 -10.79
N LEU A 329 -10.91 -29.90 -11.00
CA LEU A 329 -11.00 -28.81 -10.01
C LEU A 329 -11.93 -29.25 -8.87
N PRO A 330 -11.64 -28.85 -7.61
CA PRO A 330 -12.60 -29.06 -6.53
C PRO A 330 -13.91 -28.33 -6.82
N THR A 331 -15.04 -28.87 -6.39
CA THR A 331 -16.31 -28.15 -6.36
C THR A 331 -16.11 -26.90 -5.48
N PRO A 332 -16.37 -25.69 -5.98
CA PRO A 332 -16.30 -24.49 -5.16
C PRO A 332 -17.16 -24.69 -3.90
N PRO A 333 -16.65 -24.39 -2.69
CA PRO A 333 -17.48 -24.42 -1.51
C PRO A 333 -18.62 -23.43 -1.69
N VAL A 334 -19.82 -23.81 -1.23
CA VAL A 334 -20.99 -22.90 -1.31
C VAL A 334 -20.68 -21.67 -0.47
N THR A 335 -20.83 -20.49 -1.04
CA THR A 335 -20.58 -19.22 -0.33
C THR A 335 -21.56 -19.07 0.82
N PRO A 336 -21.09 -18.97 2.08
CA PRO A 336 -21.95 -18.71 3.22
C PRO A 336 -22.44 -17.26 3.23
N THR A 337 -23.57 -17.01 3.87
CA THR A 337 -24.05 -15.64 4.12
C THR A 337 -24.34 -15.47 5.60
N ILE A 338 -24.16 -14.26 6.14
CA ILE A 338 -24.58 -13.89 7.48
C ILE A 338 -25.78 -12.95 7.36
N THR A 339 -26.87 -13.26 8.04
CA THR A 339 -28.07 -12.41 8.09
C THR A 339 -28.22 -11.69 9.41
N SER A 340 -27.75 -12.30 10.50
CA SER A 340 -27.77 -11.69 11.85
C SER A 340 -26.82 -12.41 12.79
N VAL A 341 -26.48 -11.72 13.89
CA VAL A 341 -25.70 -12.29 14.99
C VAL A 341 -26.38 -11.99 16.33
N ALA A 342 -26.23 -12.88 17.31
CA ALA A 342 -26.77 -12.69 18.67
C ALA A 342 -25.73 -13.14 19.72
N PRO A 343 -25.33 -12.23 20.65
CA PRO A 343 -25.79 -10.83 20.79
C PRO A 343 -25.37 -9.98 19.60
N ALA A 344 -26.11 -8.89 19.33
CA ALA A 344 -25.84 -7.98 18.22
C ALA A 344 -24.71 -6.97 18.50
N ASN A 345 -24.33 -6.83 19.76
CA ASN A 345 -23.22 -5.97 20.23
C ASN A 345 -22.68 -6.49 21.57
N ALA A 346 -21.54 -5.97 21.97
CA ALA A 346 -20.95 -6.26 23.29
C ALA A 346 -20.41 -4.96 23.90
N THR A 347 -20.06 -5.01 25.19
CA THR A 347 -19.42 -3.90 25.88
C THR A 347 -17.93 -4.18 26.05
N ALA A 348 -17.08 -3.20 25.78
CA ALA A 348 -15.62 -3.32 25.93
C ALA A 348 -15.25 -3.72 27.36
N GLY A 349 -14.30 -4.65 27.49
CA GLY A 349 -13.89 -5.22 28.79
C GLY A 349 -14.92 -6.14 29.46
N GLY A 350 -16.02 -6.49 28.77
CA GLY A 350 -17.01 -7.45 29.21
C GLY A 350 -16.47 -8.88 29.28
N SER A 351 -17.28 -9.81 29.84
CA SER A 351 -16.94 -11.24 29.83
C SER A 351 -17.09 -11.82 28.43
N GLY A 352 -16.26 -12.84 28.11
CA GLY A 352 -16.44 -13.63 26.88
C GLY A 352 -17.83 -14.26 26.82
N PHE A 353 -18.33 -14.49 25.60
CA PHE A 353 -19.70 -15.01 25.35
C PHE A 353 -19.74 -15.94 24.15
N THR A 354 -20.85 -16.67 24.01
CA THR A 354 -21.14 -17.44 22.81
C THR A 354 -21.90 -16.57 21.82
N LEU A 355 -21.31 -16.35 20.64
CA LEU A 355 -21.95 -15.67 19.52
C LEU A 355 -22.73 -16.67 18.69
N THR A 356 -24.04 -16.47 18.51
CA THR A 356 -24.83 -17.21 17.55
C THR A 356 -24.86 -16.45 16.22
N VAL A 357 -24.38 -17.08 15.15
CA VAL A 357 -24.38 -16.53 13.79
C VAL A 357 -25.51 -17.20 13.02
N THR A 358 -26.44 -16.42 12.50
CA THR A 358 -27.56 -16.89 11.66
C THR A 358 -27.32 -16.48 10.21
N GLY A 359 -27.55 -17.39 9.29
CA GLY A 359 -27.27 -17.14 7.86
C GLY A 359 -27.74 -18.26 6.97
N THR A 360 -27.06 -18.51 5.86
CA THR A 360 -27.32 -19.60 4.94
C THR A 360 -26.04 -20.27 4.47
N ASN A 361 -26.19 -21.47 3.94
CA ASN A 361 -25.11 -22.26 3.34
C ASN A 361 -23.97 -22.62 4.32
N PHE A 362 -24.24 -22.70 5.62
CA PHE A 362 -23.25 -23.21 6.57
C PHE A 362 -23.09 -24.73 6.40
N ILE A 363 -21.88 -25.22 6.55
CA ILE A 363 -21.50 -26.63 6.49
C ILE A 363 -20.88 -27.07 7.83
N PRO A 364 -20.79 -28.38 8.12
CA PRO A 364 -20.21 -28.84 9.39
C PRO A 364 -18.83 -28.29 9.73
N ASP A 365 -18.02 -27.98 8.72
CA ASP A 365 -16.67 -27.43 8.87
C ASP A 365 -16.62 -25.90 8.74
N SER A 366 -17.78 -25.20 8.79
CA SER A 366 -17.81 -23.74 8.79
C SER A 366 -17.11 -23.18 10.02
N VAL A 367 -16.28 -22.18 9.82
CA VAL A 367 -15.54 -21.47 10.86
C VAL A 367 -15.96 -20.00 10.87
N VAL A 368 -16.27 -19.50 12.06
CA VAL A 368 -16.52 -18.07 12.28
C VAL A 368 -15.17 -17.39 12.52
N ASP A 369 -14.89 -16.37 11.73
CA ASP A 369 -13.74 -15.48 11.91
C ASP A 369 -14.18 -14.18 12.57
N TRP A 370 -13.48 -13.78 13.59
CA TRP A 370 -13.63 -12.55 14.32
C TRP A 370 -12.47 -11.62 13.98
N ASN A 371 -12.73 -10.60 13.18
CA ASN A 371 -11.71 -9.65 12.70
C ASN A 371 -10.48 -10.36 12.09
N GLY A 372 -10.74 -11.34 11.21
CA GLY A 372 -9.71 -12.12 10.51
C GLY A 372 -9.06 -13.25 11.34
N ALA A 373 -9.52 -13.50 12.57
CA ALA A 373 -9.01 -14.58 13.40
C ALA A 373 -10.09 -15.62 13.68
N ALA A 374 -9.82 -16.88 13.35
CA ALA A 374 -10.72 -18.00 13.55
C ALA A 374 -11.11 -18.20 15.02
N ARG A 375 -12.38 -18.44 15.29
CA ARG A 375 -12.90 -18.76 16.61
C ARG A 375 -13.40 -20.21 16.68
N THR A 376 -13.29 -20.79 17.87
CA THR A 376 -13.89 -22.13 18.11
C THR A 376 -15.36 -22.09 17.76
N THR A 377 -15.72 -22.76 16.66
CA THR A 377 -17.06 -22.74 16.08
C THR A 377 -17.74 -24.09 16.24
N THR A 378 -19.00 -24.07 16.59
CA THR A 378 -19.88 -25.26 16.63
C THR A 378 -20.96 -25.12 15.56
N PHE A 379 -21.00 -26.06 14.64
CA PHE A 379 -22.08 -26.16 13.65
C PHE A 379 -23.37 -26.64 14.32
N LYS A 380 -24.47 -25.94 14.14
CA LYS A 380 -25.81 -26.31 14.62
C LYS A 380 -26.72 -26.76 13.48
N SER A 381 -26.69 -26.01 12.38
CA SER A 381 -27.45 -26.32 11.14
C SER A 381 -26.88 -25.53 9.97
N ALA A 382 -27.38 -25.81 8.77
CA ALA A 382 -27.03 -25.03 7.57
C ALA A 382 -27.38 -23.53 7.66
N THR A 383 -28.08 -23.09 8.71
CA THR A 383 -28.48 -21.71 8.96
C THR A 383 -28.04 -21.15 10.31
N SER A 384 -27.30 -21.92 11.11
CA SER A 384 -26.89 -21.47 12.46
C SER A 384 -25.54 -22.05 12.88
N LEU A 385 -24.64 -21.17 13.31
CA LEU A 385 -23.37 -21.50 13.95
C LEU A 385 -23.31 -20.87 15.34
N GLN A 386 -22.47 -21.44 16.23
CA GLN A 386 -22.10 -20.83 17.50
C GLN A 386 -20.58 -20.70 17.59
N ALA A 387 -20.08 -19.51 17.94
CA ALA A 387 -18.66 -19.21 18.08
C ALA A 387 -18.35 -18.73 19.50
N GLN A 388 -17.22 -19.11 20.06
CA GLN A 388 -16.76 -18.65 21.35
C GLN A 388 -15.94 -17.38 21.18
N ILE A 389 -16.48 -16.26 21.72
CA ILE A 389 -15.81 -14.97 21.73
C ILE A 389 -15.19 -14.77 23.12
N LEU A 390 -13.89 -14.50 23.15
CA LEU A 390 -13.14 -14.34 24.40
C LEU A 390 -13.29 -12.90 24.93
N SER A 391 -13.04 -12.71 26.22
CA SER A 391 -13.01 -11.37 26.82
C SER A 391 -11.91 -10.50 26.21
N THR A 392 -10.81 -11.10 25.75
CA THR A 392 -9.73 -10.41 25.03
C THR A 392 -10.16 -9.89 23.65
N ASP A 393 -11.15 -10.53 23.02
CA ASP A 393 -11.67 -10.15 21.70
C ASP A 393 -12.50 -8.86 21.74
N ILE A 394 -13.02 -8.55 22.93
CA ILE A 394 -13.84 -7.37 23.19
C ILE A 394 -13.20 -6.43 24.21
N ALA A 395 -11.88 -6.47 24.34
CA ALA A 395 -11.16 -5.64 25.32
C ALA A 395 -11.26 -4.13 25.01
N THR A 396 -11.36 -3.76 23.73
CA THR A 396 -11.43 -2.37 23.24
C THR A 396 -12.74 -2.11 22.49
N ALA A 397 -13.28 -0.91 22.66
CA ALA A 397 -14.45 -0.45 21.91
C ALA A 397 -14.08 -0.23 20.43
N GLY A 398 -15.02 -0.53 19.53
CA GLY A 398 -14.85 -0.37 18.09
C GLY A 398 -15.87 -1.19 17.31
N THR A 399 -15.79 -1.13 16.00
CA THR A 399 -16.52 -2.03 15.10
C THR A 399 -15.51 -3.03 14.53
N ILE A 400 -15.84 -4.31 14.60
CA ILE A 400 -15.08 -5.40 14.00
C ILE A 400 -15.92 -6.09 12.94
N GLU A 401 -15.28 -6.83 12.07
CA GLU A 401 -15.94 -7.60 11.04
C GLU A 401 -15.99 -9.07 11.41
N ILE A 402 -17.18 -9.67 11.23
CA ILE A 402 -17.39 -11.11 11.37
C ILE A 402 -17.55 -11.68 9.97
N THR A 403 -16.78 -12.71 9.65
CA THR A 403 -16.97 -13.51 8.44
C THR A 403 -17.15 -14.98 8.79
N VAL A 404 -17.74 -15.74 7.87
CA VAL A 404 -17.82 -17.19 7.96
C VAL A 404 -17.04 -17.79 6.80
N LEU A 405 -16.16 -18.71 7.12
CA LEU A 405 -15.39 -19.49 6.17
C LEU A 405 -16.00 -20.87 6.01
N ASN A 406 -16.38 -21.24 4.79
CA ASN A 406 -16.62 -22.61 4.40
C ASN A 406 -15.38 -23.19 3.75
N THR A 407 -14.88 -24.32 4.24
CA THR A 407 -13.76 -25.03 3.63
C THR A 407 -14.29 -26.24 2.88
N ALA A 408 -13.91 -26.42 1.61
CA ALA A 408 -14.17 -27.67 0.93
C ALA A 408 -13.18 -28.74 1.36
N LEU A 409 -13.59 -30.00 1.33
CA LEU A 409 -12.75 -31.18 1.63
C LEU A 409 -11.42 -31.22 0.86
N ASN A 410 -11.29 -30.41 -0.19
CA ASN A 410 -10.15 -30.37 -1.11
C ASN A 410 -9.41 -29.02 -1.10
N GLY A 411 -9.56 -28.22 -0.02
CA GLY A 411 -8.78 -26.99 0.18
C GLY A 411 -9.33 -25.71 -0.47
N GLY A 412 -10.51 -25.74 -1.10
CA GLY A 412 -11.21 -24.53 -1.54
C GLY A 412 -11.79 -23.78 -0.33
N ALA A 413 -11.78 -22.45 -0.35
CA ALA A 413 -12.33 -21.59 0.69
C ALA A 413 -13.38 -20.64 0.11
N ALA A 414 -14.51 -20.48 0.78
CA ALA A 414 -15.50 -19.44 0.46
C ALA A 414 -15.83 -18.68 1.72
N PHE A 415 -15.69 -17.35 1.64
CA PHE A 415 -15.98 -16.42 2.73
C PHE A 415 -17.35 -15.77 2.52
N SER A 416 -18.08 -15.55 3.63
CA SER A 416 -19.23 -14.65 3.60
C SER A 416 -18.77 -13.20 3.35
N ALA A 417 -19.72 -12.34 2.92
CA ALA A 417 -19.54 -10.92 3.08
C ALA A 417 -19.31 -10.59 4.58
N PRO A 418 -18.47 -9.58 4.91
CA PRO A 418 -18.25 -9.17 6.29
C PRO A 418 -19.54 -8.62 6.91
N PHE A 419 -19.79 -9.01 8.17
CA PHE A 419 -20.91 -8.54 8.96
C PHE A 419 -20.38 -7.69 10.13
N PRO A 420 -20.77 -6.40 10.25
CA PRO A 420 -20.25 -5.52 11.28
C PRO A 420 -20.81 -5.89 12.66
N PHE A 421 -19.92 -5.93 13.66
CA PHE A 421 -20.28 -6.11 15.06
C PHE A 421 -19.71 -4.97 15.89
N THR A 422 -20.58 -4.32 16.70
CA THR A 422 -20.19 -3.16 17.50
C THR A 422 -19.81 -3.57 18.93
N ILE A 423 -18.61 -3.22 19.33
CA ILE A 423 -18.18 -3.28 20.73
C ILE A 423 -18.29 -1.87 21.30
N SER A 424 -19.34 -1.62 22.09
CA SER A 424 -19.57 -0.33 22.73
C SER A 424 -18.57 -0.09 23.85
N ALA A 425 -18.17 1.16 24.08
CA ALA A 425 -17.37 1.49 25.24
C ALA A 425 -18.09 1.05 26.53
N ALA A 426 -17.33 0.50 27.50
CA ALA A 426 -17.87 0.26 28.83
C ALA A 426 -18.43 1.59 29.37
N ALA A 427 -19.60 1.57 30.00
CA ALA A 427 -20.21 2.74 30.62
C ALA A 427 -19.36 3.21 31.81
N GLY A 428 -18.19 3.74 31.53
CA GLY A 428 -17.52 4.75 32.35
C GLY A 428 -18.25 6.06 32.14
N ALA A 429 -18.19 7.00 33.10
CA ALA A 429 -18.88 8.28 33.02
C ALA A 429 -18.82 8.82 31.58
N ALA A 430 -20.00 9.03 30.96
CA ALA A 430 -20.10 9.44 29.56
C ALA A 430 -19.21 10.68 29.38
N VAL A 431 -18.17 10.52 28.55
CA VAL A 431 -17.27 11.63 28.23
C VAL A 431 -18.12 12.65 27.50
N LYS A 432 -18.36 13.81 28.14
CA LYS A 432 -19.09 14.91 27.51
C LYS A 432 -18.20 15.55 26.44
N PHE A 433 -18.72 15.70 25.25
CA PHE A 433 -18.05 16.41 24.17
C PHE A 433 -18.75 17.75 23.90
N PRO A 434 -18.00 18.80 23.52
CA PRO A 434 -16.54 18.85 23.45
C PRO A 434 -15.89 18.72 24.84
N GLN A 435 -14.77 18.00 24.88
CA GLN A 435 -13.96 17.82 26.08
C GLN A 435 -12.81 18.81 26.07
N VAL A 436 -12.61 19.55 27.17
CA VAL A 436 -11.42 20.36 27.39
C VAL A 436 -10.22 19.41 27.59
N ILE A 437 -9.17 19.57 26.81
CA ILE A 437 -7.96 18.75 26.86
C ILE A 437 -6.93 19.39 27.76
N SER A 438 -6.81 20.72 27.72
CA SER A 438 -5.89 21.52 28.54
C SER A 438 -6.44 21.75 29.96
N VAL A 439 -6.67 20.67 30.71
CA VAL A 439 -7.21 20.74 32.09
C VAL A 439 -6.10 20.68 33.11
N SER A 440 -6.25 21.38 34.21
CA SER A 440 -5.36 21.33 35.37
C SER A 440 -5.38 19.95 36.05
N VAL A 441 -4.38 19.68 36.89
CA VAL A 441 -4.32 18.44 37.73
C VAL A 441 -5.57 18.33 38.64
N ALA A 442 -6.13 19.45 39.04
CA ALA A 442 -7.34 19.49 39.89
C ALA A 442 -8.64 19.29 39.09
N GLY A 443 -8.56 19.12 37.75
CA GLY A 443 -9.73 19.01 36.87
C GLY A 443 -10.37 20.35 36.49
N GLY A 444 -9.80 21.46 36.92
CA GLY A 444 -10.22 22.83 36.53
C GLY A 444 -9.49 23.37 35.30
N PRO A 445 -9.70 24.65 34.96
CA PRO A 445 -9.07 25.27 33.79
C PRO A 445 -7.54 25.35 33.88
N ALA A 446 -6.88 25.42 32.74
CA ALA A 446 -5.47 25.75 32.64
C ALA A 446 -5.23 27.19 33.12
N ASP A 447 -4.06 27.46 33.72
CA ASP A 447 -3.66 28.82 34.17
C ASP A 447 -2.85 29.59 33.09
N GLY A 448 -2.78 29.07 31.88
CA GLY A 448 -2.15 29.66 30.72
C GLY A 448 -2.68 29.12 29.39
N PRO A 449 -2.46 29.84 28.27
CA PRO A 449 -3.00 29.45 26.98
C PRO A 449 -2.42 28.14 26.49
N SER A 450 -3.27 27.34 25.83
CA SER A 450 -2.95 26.06 25.24
C SER A 450 -3.38 26.07 23.77
N GLU A 451 -2.51 25.58 22.86
CA GLU A 451 -2.70 25.72 21.41
C GLU A 451 -1.95 24.63 20.62
N ALA A 452 -2.09 24.62 19.29
CA ALA A 452 -1.40 23.73 18.36
C ALA A 452 -1.64 22.23 18.67
N PRO A 453 -2.89 21.75 18.69
CA PRO A 453 -3.17 20.35 18.96
C PRO A 453 -2.72 19.46 17.81
N ALA A 454 -2.30 18.23 18.17
CA ALA A 454 -2.11 17.07 17.28
C ALA A 454 -2.76 15.85 17.92
N ILE A 455 -3.41 14.99 17.12
CA ILE A 455 -4.21 13.88 17.62
C ILE A 455 -3.71 12.53 17.08
N SER A 456 -3.73 11.50 17.93
CA SER A 456 -3.44 10.12 17.53
C SER A 456 -4.58 9.51 16.71
N SER A 457 -4.29 8.44 15.96
CA SER A 457 -5.25 7.81 15.03
C SER A 457 -6.58 7.39 15.67
N GLY A 458 -6.57 6.96 16.93
CA GLY A 458 -7.79 6.56 17.66
C GLY A 458 -8.43 7.67 18.49
N GLY A 459 -7.95 8.91 18.42
CA GLY A 459 -8.48 10.04 19.22
C GLY A 459 -8.09 10.01 20.70
N ARG A 460 -7.35 8.98 21.14
CA ARG A 460 -7.04 8.79 22.56
C ARG A 460 -6.00 9.76 23.09
N TYR A 461 -4.96 10.04 22.32
CA TYR A 461 -3.87 10.90 22.75
C TYR A 461 -3.91 12.21 21.97
N VAL A 462 -3.88 13.33 22.69
CA VAL A 462 -3.81 14.67 22.10
C VAL A 462 -2.56 15.36 22.63
N ALA A 463 -1.61 15.64 21.71
CA ALA A 463 -0.45 16.46 22.00
C ALA A 463 -0.78 17.93 21.77
N PHE A 464 -0.22 18.83 22.57
CA PHE A 464 -0.44 20.27 22.44
C PHE A 464 0.68 21.07 23.10
N TYR A 465 0.81 22.32 22.66
CA TYR A 465 1.64 23.31 23.33
C TYR A 465 0.83 24.04 24.40
N SER A 466 1.41 24.32 25.57
CA SER A 466 0.79 25.14 26.60
C SER A 466 1.80 25.98 27.38
N GLN A 467 1.35 27.15 27.84
CA GLN A 467 2.08 28.01 28.78
C GLN A 467 1.58 27.82 30.22
N ALA A 468 0.59 26.97 30.43
CA ALA A 468 0.04 26.67 31.75
C ALA A 468 1.05 25.91 32.62
N LYS A 469 1.02 26.21 33.92
CA LYS A 469 1.90 25.59 34.93
C LYS A 469 1.19 24.55 35.80
N ASN A 470 -0.16 24.48 35.68
CA ASN A 470 -1.01 23.65 36.53
C ASN A 470 -1.49 22.35 35.86
N LEU A 471 -0.96 21.98 34.69
CA LEU A 471 -1.40 20.79 33.94
C LEU A 471 -0.87 19.48 34.49
N ILE A 472 0.23 19.49 35.24
CA ILE A 472 0.86 18.31 35.86
C ILE A 472 1.31 18.61 37.29
N SER A 473 1.55 17.53 38.10
CA SER A 473 2.07 17.63 39.45
C SER A 473 3.27 16.67 39.64
N PRO A 474 4.40 17.13 40.21
CA PRO A 474 4.67 18.51 40.60
C PRO A 474 4.68 19.43 39.37
N ALA A 475 4.31 20.71 39.58
CA ALA A 475 4.32 21.71 38.51
C ALA A 475 5.72 21.84 37.93
N VAL A 476 5.87 21.48 36.68
CA VAL A 476 7.13 21.62 35.92
C VAL A 476 6.86 22.61 34.78
N SER A 477 7.78 23.53 34.56
CA SER A 477 7.67 24.50 33.46
C SER A 477 8.07 23.85 32.13
N GLY A 478 7.34 22.83 31.70
CA GLY A 478 7.36 22.32 30.32
C GLY A 478 6.42 23.14 29.44
N ASN A 479 6.53 22.95 28.14
CA ASN A 479 5.65 23.62 27.17
C ASN A 479 4.91 22.63 26.26
N ILE A 480 5.36 21.38 26.16
CA ILE A 480 4.74 20.35 25.32
C ILE A 480 4.12 19.27 26.21
N PHE A 481 2.85 19.02 26.01
CA PHE A 481 2.07 18.07 26.79
C PHE A 481 1.33 17.09 25.90
N VAL A 482 1.02 15.90 26.47
CA VAL A 482 0.10 14.91 25.88
C VAL A 482 -0.98 14.58 26.89
N ARG A 483 -2.23 14.69 26.48
CA ARG A 483 -3.37 14.21 27.25
C ARG A 483 -3.77 12.82 26.75
N ASP A 484 -3.76 11.83 27.65
CA ASP A 484 -4.50 10.59 27.48
C ASP A 484 -5.96 10.89 27.87
N THR A 485 -6.84 10.92 26.89
CA THR A 485 -8.25 11.22 27.07
C THR A 485 -9.05 10.01 27.51
N CYS A 486 -8.42 8.83 27.46
CA CYS A 486 -9.05 7.53 27.69
C CYS A 486 -10.13 7.17 26.65
N VAL A 487 -10.25 7.89 25.55
CA VAL A 487 -11.16 7.53 24.46
C VAL A 487 -10.84 6.13 23.96
N GLY A 488 -11.83 5.25 23.93
CA GLY A 488 -11.68 3.86 23.50
C GLY A 488 -10.96 2.93 24.48
N ALA A 489 -10.61 3.39 25.69
CA ALA A 489 -9.89 2.58 26.67
C ALA A 489 -10.76 2.26 27.89
N ALA A 490 -10.88 0.96 28.23
CA ALA A 490 -11.53 0.51 29.46
C ALA A 490 -10.61 0.71 30.66
N ASN A 491 -11.19 1.02 31.85
CA ASN A 491 -10.47 1.16 33.12
C ASN A 491 -9.29 2.16 33.05
N CYS A 492 -9.43 3.21 32.30
CA CYS A 492 -8.45 4.27 32.12
C CYS A 492 -8.88 5.52 32.91
N SER A 493 -7.92 6.23 33.47
CA SER A 493 -8.13 7.57 34.06
C SER A 493 -7.40 8.59 33.20
N PRO A 494 -8.09 9.63 32.71
CA PRO A 494 -7.45 10.66 31.90
C PRO A 494 -6.30 11.34 32.64
N LYS A 495 -5.14 11.45 31.97
CA LYS A 495 -3.93 12.07 32.55
C LYS A 495 -3.19 12.90 31.54
N THR A 496 -2.49 13.93 32.04
CA THR A 496 -1.59 14.76 31.25
C THR A 496 -0.13 14.38 31.53
N LEU A 497 0.68 14.24 30.49
CA LEU A 497 2.11 13.95 30.56
C LEU A 497 2.89 15.12 29.99
N ALA A 498 4.00 15.52 30.61
CA ALA A 498 4.94 16.47 30.01
C ALA A 498 5.84 15.71 29.02
N VAL A 499 6.10 16.32 27.87
CA VAL A 499 6.87 15.73 26.77
C VAL A 499 8.31 16.23 26.76
N ASP A 500 8.52 17.54 26.86
CA ASP A 500 9.81 18.21 26.75
C ASP A 500 10.61 18.21 28.08
N MET A 501 10.79 17.00 28.65
CA MET A 501 11.47 16.80 29.94
C MET A 501 12.89 16.27 29.72
N ALA A 502 13.80 16.67 30.58
CA ALA A 502 15.14 16.11 30.65
C ALA A 502 15.13 14.62 31.09
N PRO A 503 16.17 13.84 30.81
CA PRO A 503 16.25 12.42 31.19
C PRO A 503 16.13 12.14 32.68
N ASP A 504 16.55 13.08 33.52
CA ASP A 504 16.46 13.03 34.99
C ASP A 504 15.08 13.45 35.53
N GLY A 505 14.14 13.79 34.63
CA GLY A 505 12.81 14.29 34.98
C GLY A 505 12.77 15.77 35.35
N SER A 506 13.88 16.52 35.21
CA SER A 506 13.89 17.97 35.42
C SER A 506 13.27 18.73 34.25
N ALA A 507 12.92 19.99 34.47
CA ALA A 507 12.39 20.89 33.46
C ALA A 507 13.41 21.15 32.33
N PRO A 508 12.93 21.45 31.11
CA PRO A 508 13.80 21.92 30.04
C PRO A 508 14.51 23.23 30.43
N ASN A 509 15.79 23.36 30.10
CA ASN A 509 16.57 24.57 30.35
C ASN A 509 16.40 25.62 29.26
N GLY A 510 15.54 25.38 28.28
CA GLY A 510 15.19 26.28 27.18
C GLY A 510 13.71 26.14 26.80
N LYS A 511 13.21 27.09 25.99
CA LYS A 511 11.81 27.11 25.56
C LYS A 511 11.58 26.08 24.45
N SER A 512 10.46 25.39 24.52
CA SER A 512 9.93 24.61 23.39
C SER A 512 8.96 25.46 22.56
N GLY A 513 8.85 25.12 21.25
CA GLY A 513 8.01 25.86 20.31
C GLY A 513 6.62 25.26 20.16
N ARG A 514 5.75 25.97 19.42
CA ARG A 514 4.33 25.62 19.22
C ARG A 514 4.09 24.54 18.17
N GLN A 515 5.14 23.96 17.60
CA GLN A 515 5.03 22.96 16.53
C GLN A 515 5.20 21.57 17.14
N VAL A 516 4.14 20.79 17.05
CA VAL A 516 4.07 19.44 17.61
C VAL A 516 3.41 18.48 16.63
N SER A 517 3.88 17.24 16.60
CA SER A 517 3.29 16.13 15.84
C SER A 517 3.31 14.86 16.70
N ILE A 518 2.31 14.00 16.55
CA ILE A 518 2.16 12.77 17.33
C ILE A 518 1.96 11.57 16.40
N SER A 519 2.53 10.41 16.75
CA SER A 519 2.33 9.15 16.01
C SER A 519 0.90 8.64 16.13
N GLY A 520 0.50 7.77 15.19
CA GLY A 520 -0.85 7.21 15.15
C GLY A 520 -1.25 6.46 16.43
N ASP A 521 -0.32 5.79 17.09
CA ASP A 521 -0.55 5.09 18.36
C ASP A 521 -0.39 5.99 19.60
N GLY A 522 0.00 7.25 19.42
CA GLY A 522 0.24 8.22 20.50
C GLY A 522 1.55 8.06 21.25
N ARG A 523 2.42 7.11 20.85
CA ARG A 523 3.64 6.78 21.56
C ARG A 523 4.76 7.79 21.34
N PHE A 524 4.92 8.28 20.12
CA PHE A 524 6.00 9.19 19.74
C PHE A 524 5.47 10.60 19.54
N VAL A 525 6.18 11.59 20.07
CA VAL A 525 5.86 13.02 19.89
C VAL A 525 7.10 13.73 19.37
N ALA A 526 6.95 14.37 18.21
CA ALA A 526 7.96 15.27 17.65
C ALA A 526 7.66 16.72 18.03
N PHE A 527 8.68 17.46 18.42
CA PHE A 527 8.57 18.86 18.83
C PHE A 527 9.87 19.61 18.62
N ILE A 528 9.81 20.93 18.60
CA ILE A 528 10.98 21.78 18.52
C ILE A 528 11.30 22.41 19.89
N SER A 529 12.58 22.51 20.23
CA SER A 529 13.05 23.11 21.49
C SER A 529 14.40 23.76 21.34
N ARG A 530 14.66 24.78 22.18
CA ARG A 530 16.00 25.37 22.40
C ARG A 530 16.67 24.81 23.64
N ALA A 531 16.04 23.87 24.33
CA ALA A 531 16.63 23.26 25.51
C ALA A 531 17.79 22.32 25.13
N THR A 532 18.87 22.37 25.91
CA THR A 532 20.09 21.59 25.68
C THR A 532 20.20 20.39 26.61
N ASN A 533 19.25 20.21 27.55
CA ASN A 533 19.24 19.13 28.54
C ASN A 533 18.25 17.99 28.24
N LEU A 534 17.64 17.94 27.04
CA LEU A 534 16.60 16.96 26.71
C LEU A 534 17.15 15.57 26.38
N VAL A 535 18.43 15.47 26.02
CA VAL A 535 19.10 14.21 25.70
C VAL A 535 20.29 13.97 26.62
N PRO A 536 20.66 12.71 26.97
CA PRO A 536 21.79 12.43 27.84
C PRO A 536 23.10 12.90 27.25
N GLY A 537 24.01 13.36 28.08
CA GLY A 537 25.44 13.46 27.76
C GLY A 537 25.91 14.74 27.09
N ASN A 538 25.31 15.90 27.29
CA ASN A 538 25.78 17.21 26.74
C ASN A 538 26.17 17.17 25.25
N ALA A 539 25.68 16.16 24.53
CA ALA A 539 26.05 15.88 23.15
C ALA A 539 25.58 16.98 22.16
N VAL A 540 24.74 17.90 22.64
CA VAL A 540 24.17 18.95 21.82
C VAL A 540 24.61 20.30 22.37
N VAL A 541 25.73 20.81 21.89
CA VAL A 541 26.03 22.24 22.04
C VAL A 541 25.15 22.94 20.99
N SER A 542 23.87 23.15 21.33
CA SER A 542 22.99 23.98 20.51
C SER A 542 23.58 25.38 20.44
N LEU A 543 23.80 25.88 19.22
CA LEU A 543 24.18 27.25 18.95
C LEU A 543 23.04 28.24 19.25
N GLY A 544 22.02 27.85 20.03
CA GLY A 544 20.84 28.64 20.34
C GLY A 544 19.73 28.56 19.27
N TYR A 545 19.85 27.66 18.31
CA TYR A 545 18.83 27.42 17.32
C TYR A 545 17.66 26.55 17.87
N TRP A 546 16.56 26.55 17.16
CA TRP A 546 15.51 25.58 17.37
C TRP A 546 15.96 24.24 16.82
N GLU A 547 16.04 23.22 17.69
CA GLU A 547 16.34 21.85 17.33
C GLU A 547 15.08 21.01 17.35
N LEU A 548 15.05 19.94 16.54
CA LEU A 548 13.95 18.99 16.47
C LEU A 548 14.25 17.77 17.32
N TYR A 549 13.29 17.38 18.16
CA TYR A 549 13.35 16.23 19.03
C TYR A 549 12.15 15.31 18.81
N VAL A 550 12.35 14.01 19.07
CA VAL A 550 11.28 13.02 19.24
C VAL A 550 11.38 12.41 20.62
N ARG A 551 10.25 12.36 21.33
CA ARG A 551 10.16 11.63 22.61
C ARG A 551 9.31 10.40 22.43
N ASP A 552 9.85 9.23 22.82
CA ASP A 552 9.12 7.99 23.08
C ASP A 552 8.51 8.10 24.46
N LEU A 553 7.19 8.14 24.54
CA LEU A 553 6.44 8.22 25.80
C LEU A 553 6.24 6.86 26.47
N CYS A 554 6.56 5.76 25.76
CA CYS A 554 6.28 4.41 26.18
C CYS A 554 4.81 4.16 26.52
N VAL A 555 3.89 4.80 25.82
CA VAL A 555 2.43 4.61 25.95
C VAL A 555 1.86 3.84 24.74
N GLY A 556 0.61 3.38 24.86
CA GLY A 556 -0.06 2.65 23.78
C GLY A 556 0.24 1.16 23.76
N ALA A 557 -0.49 0.43 22.92
CA ALA A 557 -0.41 -1.04 22.83
C ALA A 557 0.92 -1.55 22.26
N ASN A 558 1.62 -0.70 21.47
CA ASN A 558 2.88 -1.05 20.80
C ASN A 558 4.14 -0.73 21.65
N ALA A 559 3.96 -0.24 22.87
CA ALA A 559 5.11 0.01 23.76
C ALA A 559 5.71 -1.32 24.23
N PRO A 560 7.03 -1.55 24.06
CA PRO A 560 7.69 -2.77 24.52
C PRO A 560 7.57 -2.92 26.04
N SER A 561 7.50 -4.16 26.52
CA SER A 561 7.58 -4.44 27.94
C SER A 561 8.90 -3.89 28.52
N GLY A 562 8.81 -3.12 29.59
CA GLY A 562 9.96 -2.48 30.23
C GLY A 562 10.48 -1.22 29.48
N CYS A 563 9.71 -0.68 28.55
CA CYS A 563 10.03 0.59 27.90
C CYS A 563 10.24 1.73 28.93
N THR A 564 11.25 2.53 28.72
CA THR A 564 11.51 3.76 29.50
C THR A 564 11.43 4.98 28.57
N PRO A 565 10.69 6.03 28.96
CA PRO A 565 10.58 7.23 28.14
C PRO A 565 11.94 7.85 27.83
N ARG A 566 12.18 8.17 26.57
CA ARG A 566 13.46 8.75 26.11
C ARG A 566 13.24 9.80 25.05
N THR A 567 14.13 10.77 24.99
CA THR A 567 14.17 11.81 23.95
C THR A 567 15.38 11.58 23.06
N GLU A 568 15.20 11.78 21.76
CA GLU A 568 16.25 11.72 20.74
C GLU A 568 16.24 13.03 19.95
N ILE A 569 17.45 13.54 19.60
CA ILE A 569 17.58 14.66 18.68
C ILE A 569 17.46 14.15 17.25
N ILE A 570 16.59 14.80 16.47
CA ILE A 570 16.31 14.43 15.08
C ILE A 570 17.11 15.30 14.13
N SER A 571 17.24 16.58 14.42
CA SER A 571 18.05 17.54 13.65
C SER A 571 19.54 17.40 14.00
N ALA A 572 20.10 16.22 13.70
CA ALA A 572 21.51 15.93 13.95
C ALA A 572 22.23 15.54 12.64
N SER A 573 23.53 15.84 12.58
CA SER A 573 24.40 15.42 11.49
C SER A 573 24.55 13.87 11.48
N PRO A 574 25.10 13.27 10.41
CA PRO A 574 25.42 11.83 10.38
C PRO A 574 26.36 11.42 11.52
N GLU A 575 27.20 12.31 12.01
CA GLU A 575 28.14 12.10 13.12
C GLU A 575 27.49 12.28 14.50
N GLY A 576 26.22 12.73 14.56
CA GLY A 576 25.45 12.96 15.79
C GLY A 576 25.61 14.36 16.38
N GLU A 577 26.22 15.31 15.66
CA GLU A 577 26.30 16.71 16.09
C GLU A 577 24.98 17.45 15.86
N ALA A 578 24.72 18.49 16.64
CA ALA A 578 23.55 19.35 16.47
C ALA A 578 23.52 20.03 15.11
N ALA A 579 22.31 20.39 14.64
CA ALA A 579 22.12 21.12 13.41
C ALA A 579 22.88 22.47 13.40
N SER A 580 23.52 22.78 12.29
CA SER A 580 24.22 24.07 12.08
C SER A 580 23.26 25.24 11.83
N GLY A 581 21.96 25.03 11.84
CA GLY A 581 20.91 26.03 11.62
C GLY A 581 19.55 25.57 12.17
N PRO A 582 18.57 26.48 12.26
CA PRO A 582 17.29 26.18 12.88
C PRO A 582 16.50 25.13 12.12
N SER A 583 15.79 24.27 12.85
CA SER A 583 14.86 23.25 12.37
C SER A 583 13.44 23.53 12.84
N SER A 584 12.43 23.12 12.05
CA SER A 584 11.02 23.44 12.30
C SER A 584 10.07 22.46 11.61
N SER A 585 8.78 22.61 11.88
CA SER A 585 7.67 21.96 11.19
C SER A 585 7.77 20.42 11.14
N PRO A 586 7.84 19.74 12.30
CA PRO A 586 7.87 18.29 12.35
C PRO A 586 6.56 17.66 11.84
N SER A 587 6.67 16.55 11.11
CA SER A 587 5.57 15.67 10.73
C SER A 587 6.02 14.23 10.91
N LEU A 588 5.30 13.45 11.75
CA LEU A 588 5.60 12.05 12.07
C LEU A 588 4.79 11.10 11.18
N SER A 589 5.43 10.01 10.75
CA SER A 589 4.73 8.85 10.17
C SER A 589 3.79 8.19 11.19
N GLY A 590 2.86 7.38 10.70
CA GLY A 590 1.86 6.73 11.55
C GLY A 590 2.45 5.85 12.65
N ASP A 591 3.57 5.19 12.39
CA ASP A 591 4.31 4.35 13.34
C ASP A 591 5.35 5.10 14.19
N GLY A 592 5.55 6.41 13.93
CA GLY A 592 6.52 7.26 14.61
C GLY A 592 7.98 7.04 14.21
N ARG A 593 8.26 6.21 13.20
CA ARG A 593 9.61 5.89 12.74
C ARG A 593 10.23 6.99 11.90
N PHE A 594 9.46 7.55 10.96
CA PHE A 594 9.94 8.57 10.03
C PHE A 594 9.48 9.96 10.45
N VAL A 595 10.39 10.92 10.35
CA VAL A 595 10.11 12.32 10.69
C VAL A 595 10.49 13.21 9.52
N ALA A 596 9.49 13.86 8.91
CA ALA A 596 9.73 14.94 7.96
C ALA A 596 9.83 16.27 8.69
N PHE A 597 10.74 17.14 8.26
CA PHE A 597 10.96 18.44 8.87
C PHE A 597 11.67 19.41 7.91
N VAL A 598 11.64 20.68 8.25
CA VAL A 598 12.37 21.74 7.53
C VAL A 598 13.56 22.19 8.35
N SER A 599 14.72 22.38 7.71
CA SER A 599 15.90 22.93 8.37
C SER A 599 16.72 23.83 7.44
N ALA A 600 17.32 24.87 8.01
CA ALA A 600 18.34 25.70 7.36
C ALA A 600 19.77 25.23 7.67
N ALA A 601 19.93 24.09 8.32
CA ALA A 601 21.22 23.50 8.63
C ALA A 601 21.92 22.95 7.37
N THR A 602 23.25 23.06 7.33
CA THR A 602 24.07 22.62 6.21
C THR A 602 24.80 21.29 6.47
N ASN A 603 24.61 20.71 7.67
CA ASN A 603 25.33 19.53 8.14
C ASN A 603 24.44 18.27 8.35
N LEU A 604 23.16 18.29 7.93
CA LEU A 604 22.25 17.18 8.17
C LEU A 604 22.45 15.98 7.22
N VAL A 605 23.03 16.24 6.06
CA VAL A 605 23.37 15.24 5.03
C VAL A 605 24.82 15.46 4.56
N ALA A 606 25.44 14.40 4.00
CA ALA A 606 26.82 14.44 3.52
C ALA A 606 27.04 15.44 2.36
N GLU A 607 26.03 15.66 1.55
CA GLU A 607 26.04 16.68 0.50
C GLU A 607 25.74 18.05 1.09
N LYS A 608 26.51 19.07 0.69
CA LYS A 608 26.30 20.43 1.19
C LYS A 608 24.93 20.94 0.78
N SER A 609 24.05 21.10 1.76
CA SER A 609 22.77 21.78 1.57
C SER A 609 22.95 23.26 1.30
N PRO A 610 22.09 23.89 0.46
CA PRO A 610 22.06 25.34 0.33
C PRO A 610 21.74 26.01 1.67
N LEU A 611 22.14 27.28 1.85
CA LEU A 611 21.88 28.08 3.05
C LEU A 611 20.38 28.44 3.25
N LEU A 612 19.50 27.95 2.41
CA LEU A 612 18.05 28.15 2.46
C LEU A 612 17.36 26.97 3.14
N PRO A 613 16.23 27.18 3.85
CA PRO A 613 15.47 26.10 4.43
C PRO A 613 15.09 25.01 3.41
N GLN A 614 15.45 23.77 3.71
CA GLN A 614 15.16 22.59 2.91
C GLN A 614 14.34 21.60 3.74
N ALA A 615 13.62 20.70 3.07
CA ALA A 615 12.90 19.62 3.72
C ALA A 615 13.78 18.36 3.80
N TYR A 616 13.66 17.65 4.90
CA TYR A 616 14.39 16.40 5.19
C TYR A 616 13.46 15.35 5.75
N VAL A 617 13.79 14.07 5.55
CA VAL A 617 13.19 12.93 6.24
C VAL A 617 14.28 12.19 7.00
N ARG A 618 14.04 11.93 8.29
CA ARG A 618 14.89 11.08 9.12
C ARG A 618 14.18 9.77 9.43
N ASP A 619 14.84 8.66 9.11
CA ASP A 619 14.52 7.34 9.68
C ASP A 619 15.20 7.27 11.06
N THR A 620 14.40 7.22 12.11
CA THR A 620 14.91 7.15 13.49
C THR A 620 15.24 5.74 13.92
N CYS A 621 14.85 4.73 13.11
CA CYS A 621 14.88 3.33 13.51
C CYS A 621 14.12 3.05 14.82
N ALA A 622 13.17 3.90 15.18
CA ALA A 622 12.25 3.70 16.27
C ALA A 622 10.93 3.09 15.75
N GLY A 623 10.06 2.66 16.66
CA GLY A 623 8.75 2.13 16.29
C GLY A 623 8.71 0.64 15.96
N PRO A 624 7.49 0.08 15.77
CA PRO A 624 7.29 -1.37 15.60
C PRO A 624 7.79 -1.92 14.26
N THR A 625 7.95 -1.08 13.24
CA THR A 625 8.38 -1.49 11.90
C THR A 625 9.90 -1.48 11.73
N ALA A 626 10.65 -0.98 12.72
CA ALA A 626 12.11 -0.93 12.67
C ALA A 626 12.73 -2.33 12.82
N THR A 627 13.62 -2.70 11.90
CA THR A 627 14.38 -3.96 11.99
C THR A 627 15.58 -3.78 12.93
N LYS A 628 16.09 -4.88 13.50
CA LYS A 628 17.30 -4.84 14.36
C LYS A 628 18.55 -4.36 13.62
N ALA A 629 18.58 -4.42 12.30
CA ALA A 629 19.69 -3.97 11.45
C ALA A 629 19.49 -2.53 10.94
N CYS A 630 18.44 -1.82 11.38
CA CYS A 630 18.17 -0.46 10.94
C CYS A 630 19.29 0.49 11.41
N VAL A 631 19.71 1.38 10.52
CA VAL A 631 20.67 2.44 10.82
C VAL A 631 19.96 3.77 10.60
N ALA A 632 19.88 4.59 11.64
CA ALA A 632 19.25 5.90 11.58
C ALA A 632 19.95 6.79 10.54
N ARG A 633 19.17 7.40 9.63
CA ARG A 633 19.72 8.23 8.56
C ARG A 633 18.78 9.39 8.22
N THR A 634 19.35 10.49 7.75
CA THR A 634 18.63 11.65 7.22
C THR A 634 18.84 11.72 5.70
N VAL A 635 17.77 11.99 4.97
CA VAL A 635 17.83 12.28 3.52
C VAL A 635 17.17 13.61 3.23
N ALA A 636 17.66 14.33 2.23
CA ALA A 636 16.97 15.50 1.71
C ALA A 636 15.75 15.06 0.90
N VAL A 637 14.62 15.73 1.05
CA VAL A 637 13.43 15.48 0.24
C VAL A 637 13.73 15.91 -1.19
N PRO A 638 13.54 15.04 -2.21
CA PRO A 638 13.77 15.41 -3.60
C PRO A 638 12.79 16.52 -4.02
N VAL A 639 13.28 17.47 -4.79
CA VAL A 639 12.47 18.48 -5.48
C VAL A 639 13.01 18.56 -6.89
N ASP A 640 12.12 18.48 -7.88
CA ASP A 640 12.50 18.41 -9.28
C ASP A 640 13.14 19.74 -9.74
N ASP A 641 14.16 19.66 -10.63
CA ASP A 641 14.86 20.84 -11.12
C ASP A 641 13.97 21.77 -11.96
N GLU A 642 12.92 21.25 -12.59
CA GLU A 642 11.94 22.04 -13.36
C GLU A 642 11.03 22.90 -12.47
N ASP A 643 10.75 22.45 -11.22
CA ASP A 643 9.99 23.19 -10.22
C ASP A 643 10.89 24.00 -9.25
N ARG A 644 12.21 23.85 -9.33
CA ARG A 644 13.18 24.67 -8.62
C ARG A 644 13.26 26.06 -9.25
N VAL A 645 12.46 26.95 -8.72
CA VAL A 645 12.81 28.37 -8.85
C VAL A 645 14.12 28.57 -8.08
N ALA A 646 15.16 29.01 -8.74
CA ALA A 646 16.47 29.25 -8.12
C ALA A 646 16.30 30.04 -6.82
N GLY A 647 16.72 29.47 -5.67
CA GLY A 647 16.52 30.04 -4.34
C GLY A 647 15.17 29.75 -3.68
N ALA A 648 14.40 28.73 -4.15
CA ALA A 648 13.18 28.30 -3.49
C ALA A 648 13.46 27.75 -2.08
N GLN A 649 12.54 28.00 -1.16
CA GLN A 649 12.59 27.53 0.23
C GLN A 649 11.49 26.52 0.48
N ALA A 650 11.81 25.44 1.17
CA ALA A 650 10.82 24.50 1.66
C ALA A 650 10.06 25.08 2.87
N GLY A 651 8.75 24.86 2.87
CA GLY A 651 7.85 25.12 3.98
C GLY A 651 7.36 23.83 4.65
N ARG A 652 6.22 23.88 5.31
CA ARG A 652 5.67 22.81 6.13
C ARG A 652 5.51 21.49 5.37
N PRO A 653 6.16 20.39 5.82
CA PRO A 653 5.95 19.07 5.26
C PRO A 653 4.77 18.35 5.92
N ALA A 654 4.09 17.49 5.17
CA ALA A 654 3.19 16.46 5.65
C ALA A 654 3.67 15.11 5.12
N ILE A 655 3.91 14.13 6.01
CA ILE A 655 4.42 12.81 5.66
C ILE A 655 3.29 11.77 5.66
N SER A 656 3.33 10.81 4.74
CA SER A 656 2.41 9.66 4.72
C SER A 656 2.63 8.75 5.95
N ALA A 657 1.63 7.92 6.27
CA ALA A 657 1.71 7.06 7.45
C ALA A 657 2.84 6.02 7.38
N ASP A 658 3.18 5.56 6.19
CA ASP A 658 4.29 4.64 5.93
C ASP A 658 5.68 5.31 5.90
N GLY A 659 5.73 6.66 5.86
CA GLY A 659 6.94 7.46 5.81
C GLY A 659 7.53 7.69 4.41
N ARG A 660 6.88 7.24 3.34
CA ARG A 660 7.42 7.28 1.98
C ARG A 660 7.21 8.61 1.27
N TYR A 661 5.99 9.13 1.32
CA TYR A 661 5.60 10.33 0.58
C TYR A 661 5.59 11.56 1.47
N VAL A 662 6.06 12.68 0.93
CA VAL A 662 6.08 13.98 1.63
C VAL A 662 5.47 15.05 0.74
N ALA A 663 4.35 15.62 1.17
CA ALA A 663 3.83 16.85 0.57
C ALA A 663 4.45 18.05 1.27
N LEU A 664 4.92 19.04 0.54
CA LEU A 664 5.58 20.21 1.10
C LEU A 664 5.25 21.51 0.35
N GLU A 665 5.33 22.63 1.07
CA GLU A 665 5.25 23.97 0.49
C GLU A 665 6.60 24.32 -0.14
N MET A 666 6.59 24.79 -1.39
CA MET A 666 7.77 25.33 -2.05
C MET A 666 7.56 26.81 -2.35
N TRP A 667 8.29 27.66 -1.66
CA TRP A 667 8.22 29.11 -1.79
C TRP A 667 9.22 29.61 -2.82
N ALA A 668 8.74 30.38 -3.83
CA ALA A 668 9.62 31.00 -4.82
C ALA A 668 10.54 32.02 -4.16
N ALA A 669 11.79 32.09 -4.61
CA ALA A 669 12.71 33.15 -4.18
C ALA A 669 12.16 34.53 -4.55
N LYS A 670 12.21 35.47 -3.63
CA LYS A 670 11.86 36.86 -3.92
C LYS A 670 12.88 37.47 -4.89
N SER A 671 12.47 37.70 -6.15
CA SER A 671 13.27 38.55 -7.02
C SER A 671 13.16 40.03 -6.56
N ALA A 672 14.25 40.79 -6.67
CA ALA A 672 14.29 42.19 -6.28
C ALA A 672 13.25 43.09 -7.01
N ALA A 673 12.59 42.58 -8.02
CA ALA A 673 11.60 43.28 -8.85
C ALA A 673 10.13 42.97 -8.46
N GLN A 674 9.84 42.00 -7.57
CA GLN A 674 8.49 41.62 -7.19
C GLN A 674 8.18 42.04 -5.75
N SER A 675 7.45 43.12 -5.60
CA SER A 675 7.26 43.79 -4.31
C SER A 675 6.07 43.34 -3.46
N SER A 676 5.22 42.39 -3.87
CA SER A 676 3.96 42.24 -3.14
C SER A 676 3.32 40.85 -2.97
N ALA A 677 3.68 39.80 -3.66
CA ALA A 677 3.01 38.50 -3.45
C ALA A 677 4.01 37.36 -3.24
N SER A 678 3.95 36.68 -2.08
CA SER A 678 4.64 35.40 -1.88
C SER A 678 3.87 34.34 -2.66
N THR A 679 4.48 33.72 -3.66
CA THR A 679 3.91 32.61 -4.39
C THR A 679 4.53 31.31 -3.86
N SER A 680 3.69 30.30 -3.60
CA SER A 680 4.14 28.96 -3.23
C SER A 680 3.36 27.90 -3.98
N GLN A 681 3.96 26.72 -4.11
CA GLN A 681 3.38 25.54 -4.71
C GLN A 681 3.37 24.41 -3.70
N ILE A 682 2.44 23.47 -3.82
CA ILE A 682 2.52 22.20 -3.12
C ILE A 682 3.14 21.17 -4.06
N VAL A 683 4.22 20.56 -3.59
CA VAL A 683 4.94 19.49 -4.26
C VAL A 683 4.79 18.21 -3.44
N LEU A 684 4.55 17.10 -4.08
CA LEU A 684 4.52 15.77 -3.48
C LEU A 684 5.76 15.01 -3.92
N ALA A 685 6.57 14.61 -2.96
CA ALA A 685 7.81 13.90 -3.19
C ALA A 685 7.71 12.43 -2.76
N ASP A 686 8.17 11.50 -3.61
CA ASP A 686 8.49 10.13 -3.22
C ASP A 686 9.96 10.10 -2.77
N THR A 687 10.19 9.87 -1.49
CA THR A 687 11.53 9.87 -0.91
C THR A 687 12.23 8.53 -0.99
N CYS A 688 11.53 7.49 -1.45
CA CYS A 688 11.98 6.10 -1.35
C CYS A 688 12.43 5.72 0.08
N MET A 689 11.93 6.43 1.08
CA MET A 689 11.97 6.07 2.49
C MET A 689 10.61 5.48 2.86
N GLY A 690 10.54 4.68 3.89
CA GLY A 690 9.25 4.12 4.32
C GLY A 690 9.35 2.66 4.73
N THR A 691 8.23 2.13 5.22
CA THR A 691 8.15 0.72 5.68
C THR A 691 8.02 -0.27 4.52
N TYR A 692 7.44 0.17 3.40
CA TYR A 692 7.21 -0.62 2.18
C TYR A 692 7.72 0.15 0.97
N VAL A 693 8.99 -0.07 0.64
CA VAL A 693 9.63 0.59 -0.50
C VAL A 693 9.98 -0.45 -1.55
N PRO A 694 9.54 -0.31 -2.82
CA PRO A 694 9.96 -1.18 -3.91
C PRO A 694 11.47 -1.18 -4.09
N VAL A 695 12.05 -2.33 -4.44
CA VAL A 695 13.51 -2.48 -4.66
C VAL A 695 14.04 -1.55 -5.76
N SER A 696 13.17 -1.18 -6.71
CA SER A 696 13.48 -0.29 -7.84
C SER A 696 12.92 1.12 -7.63
N CYS A 697 12.71 1.56 -6.39
CA CYS A 697 12.19 2.91 -6.13
C CYS A 697 13.19 3.97 -6.59
N GLU A 698 12.73 4.89 -7.38
CA GLU A 698 13.45 6.11 -7.76
C GLU A 698 12.80 7.30 -7.08
N THR A 699 13.62 8.18 -6.49
CA THR A 699 13.12 9.40 -5.87
C THR A 699 12.56 10.33 -6.93
N SER A 700 11.37 10.88 -6.66
CA SER A 700 10.70 11.81 -7.58
C SER A 700 9.98 12.90 -6.81
N ALA A 701 9.63 13.97 -7.49
CA ALA A 701 8.78 15.01 -6.96
C ALA A 701 7.89 15.55 -8.07
N GLU A 702 6.65 15.84 -7.74
CA GLU A 702 5.70 16.42 -8.68
C GLU A 702 4.87 17.52 -8.00
N ARG A 703 4.49 18.52 -8.77
CA ARG A 703 3.55 19.54 -8.32
C ARG A 703 2.14 18.97 -8.25
N ILE A 704 1.44 19.22 -7.14
CA ILE A 704 0.04 18.79 -6.95
C ILE A 704 -0.95 19.94 -6.76
N SER A 705 -0.48 21.20 -6.71
CA SER A 705 -1.32 22.40 -6.56
C SER A 705 -1.93 22.84 -7.90
N TYR A 706 -2.93 22.06 -8.37
CA TYR A 706 -3.71 22.34 -9.56
C TYR A 706 -5.15 22.71 -9.22
N ALA A 707 -5.79 23.51 -10.09
CA ALA A 707 -7.22 23.78 -10.07
C ALA A 707 -8.02 22.59 -10.63
N PRO A 708 -9.36 22.55 -10.48
CA PRO A 708 -10.20 21.48 -11.03
C PRO A 708 -10.15 21.32 -12.57
N ASP A 709 -9.67 22.32 -13.30
CA ASP A 709 -9.44 22.28 -14.74
C ASP A 709 -7.99 21.93 -15.12
N ASP A 710 -7.22 21.40 -14.15
CA ASP A 710 -5.80 21.08 -14.24
C ASP A 710 -4.88 22.27 -14.60
N SER A 711 -5.38 23.50 -14.51
CA SER A 711 -4.52 24.67 -14.57
C SER A 711 -3.73 24.84 -13.27
N ALA A 712 -2.51 25.34 -13.37
CA ALA A 712 -1.66 25.58 -12.23
C ALA A 712 -2.24 26.69 -11.33
N LEU A 713 -2.45 26.43 -10.02
CA LEU A 713 -2.91 27.44 -9.09
C LEU A 713 -1.81 28.49 -8.86
N GLY A 714 -2.19 29.76 -9.06
CA GLY A 714 -1.33 30.88 -8.71
C GLY A 714 -1.46 31.28 -7.24
N GLY A 715 -0.59 32.17 -6.76
CA GLY A 715 -0.62 32.67 -5.40
C GLY A 715 0.07 31.78 -4.38
N ALA A 716 -0.35 31.86 -3.10
CA ALA A 716 0.22 31.05 -2.04
C ALA A 716 -0.59 29.78 -1.85
N ASN A 717 0.02 28.61 -2.13
CA ASN A 717 -0.52 27.31 -1.84
C ASN A 717 0.20 26.76 -0.60
N ILE A 718 -0.54 26.46 0.46
CA ILE A 718 0.00 26.23 1.81
C ILE A 718 -0.75 25.13 2.55
N LEU A 719 -0.21 24.68 3.69
CA LEU A 719 -0.84 23.77 4.64
C LEU A 719 -1.25 22.43 4.02
N PRO A 720 -0.32 21.70 3.40
CA PRO A 720 -0.63 20.37 2.90
C PRO A 720 -0.92 19.39 4.05
N SER A 721 -1.86 18.47 3.83
CA SER A 721 -2.14 17.32 4.69
C SER A 721 -2.45 16.11 3.82
N LEU A 722 -1.94 14.92 4.19
CA LEU A 722 -2.03 13.68 3.40
C LEU A 722 -2.89 12.62 4.07
N SER A 723 -3.58 11.80 3.27
CA SER A 723 -4.08 10.50 3.72
C SER A 723 -2.91 9.54 4.04
N SER A 724 -3.21 8.43 4.70
CA SER A 724 -2.18 7.47 5.15
C SER A 724 -1.27 6.96 4.04
N ASP A 725 -1.81 6.78 2.85
CA ASP A 725 -1.16 6.24 1.65
C ASP A 725 -0.74 7.31 0.63
N ALA A 726 -0.89 8.59 0.97
CA ALA A 726 -0.67 9.76 0.12
C ALA A 726 -1.56 9.83 -1.14
N ARG A 727 -2.59 8.99 -1.27
CA ARG A 727 -3.53 9.07 -2.38
C ARG A 727 -4.26 10.41 -2.39
N PHE A 728 -4.64 10.91 -1.23
CA PHE A 728 -5.35 12.16 -1.10
C PHE A 728 -4.50 13.21 -0.40
N ALA A 729 -4.40 14.38 -1.02
CA ALA A 729 -3.76 15.55 -0.46
C ALA A 729 -4.77 16.71 -0.37
N VAL A 730 -4.86 17.34 0.79
CA VAL A 730 -5.61 18.60 0.94
C VAL A 730 -4.66 19.74 1.17
N PHE A 731 -5.00 20.93 0.66
CA PHE A 731 -4.21 22.13 0.85
C PHE A 731 -5.08 23.38 0.73
N GLU A 732 -4.56 24.49 1.23
CA GLU A 732 -5.15 25.82 1.12
C GLU A 732 -4.50 26.60 -0.03
N SER A 733 -5.29 27.27 -0.85
CA SER A 733 -4.81 28.19 -1.88
C SER A 733 -5.34 29.60 -1.65
N GLN A 734 -4.42 30.57 -1.69
CA GLN A 734 -4.69 32.00 -1.58
C GLN A 734 -4.34 32.67 -2.91
N PRO A 735 -5.31 33.27 -3.64
CA PRO A 735 -5.06 33.86 -4.95
C PRO A 735 -4.00 34.99 -4.92
N ALA A 736 -3.22 35.07 -6.00
CA ALA A 736 -2.12 36.04 -6.10
C ALA A 736 -2.56 37.49 -6.34
N ASP A 737 -3.78 37.73 -6.85
CA ASP A 737 -4.13 39.05 -7.40
C ASP A 737 -5.44 39.64 -6.82
N SER A 738 -5.32 40.92 -6.49
CA SER A 738 -6.38 41.83 -6.14
C SER A 738 -6.59 42.93 -7.20
N SER A 739 -6.44 42.61 -8.48
CA SER A 739 -6.58 43.61 -9.56
C SER A 739 -8.00 44.17 -9.75
N THR A 740 -8.98 43.64 -9.03
CA THR A 740 -10.34 44.18 -8.94
C THR A 740 -10.56 44.85 -7.59
N GLY A 741 -10.25 46.09 -7.52
CA GLY A 741 -10.39 47.18 -6.53
C GLY A 741 -11.19 47.04 -5.24
N ASN A 742 -11.65 45.83 -4.84
CA ASN A 742 -12.33 45.54 -3.55
C ASN A 742 -11.84 44.22 -2.95
N GLY A 743 -10.55 43.97 -2.99
CA GLY A 743 -9.86 42.71 -2.78
C GLY A 743 -9.97 42.13 -1.37
N ALA A 744 -10.98 41.30 -1.13
CA ALA A 744 -10.91 40.30 -0.10
C ALA A 744 -10.18 39.10 -0.67
N HIS A 745 -8.99 38.75 -0.15
CA HIS A 745 -8.28 37.52 -0.49
C HIS A 745 -9.07 36.36 0.09
N LEU A 746 -9.74 35.57 -0.79
CA LEU A 746 -10.53 34.41 -0.36
C LEU A 746 -9.64 33.16 -0.37
N SER A 747 -9.31 32.66 0.81
CA SER A 747 -8.69 31.33 0.95
C SER A 747 -9.67 30.23 0.53
N ARG A 748 -9.17 29.26 -0.22
CA ARG A 748 -9.92 28.08 -0.69
C ARG A 748 -9.19 26.81 -0.33
N ALA A 749 -9.91 25.82 0.16
CA ALA A 749 -9.40 24.49 0.39
C ALA A 749 -9.65 23.59 -0.82
N TYR A 750 -8.66 22.81 -1.21
CA TYR A 750 -8.70 21.88 -2.30
C TYR A 750 -8.32 20.48 -1.85
N LEU A 751 -8.94 19.47 -2.49
CA LEU A 751 -8.60 18.05 -2.39
C LEU A 751 -8.03 17.60 -3.73
N ARG A 752 -6.84 17.03 -3.72
CA ARG A 752 -6.21 16.35 -4.88
C ARG A 752 -6.22 14.84 -4.65
N ASP A 753 -6.85 14.06 -5.54
CA ASP A 753 -6.56 12.65 -5.71
C ASP A 753 -5.28 12.56 -6.55
N THR A 754 -4.22 12.06 -5.98
CA THR A 754 -2.91 11.93 -6.63
C THR A 754 -2.80 10.63 -7.42
N CYS A 755 -3.77 9.71 -7.23
CA CYS A 755 -3.72 8.36 -7.76
C CYS A 755 -2.50 7.54 -7.26
N LEU A 756 -1.85 7.95 -6.20
CA LEU A 756 -0.81 7.19 -5.52
C LEU A 756 -1.42 6.30 -4.41
N GLY A 757 -0.60 5.42 -3.85
CA GLY A 757 -1.02 4.55 -2.75
C GLY A 757 -1.76 3.28 -3.19
N GLU A 758 -1.90 2.35 -2.24
CA GLU A 758 -2.50 1.03 -2.50
C GLU A 758 -4.03 1.09 -2.72
N THR A 759 -4.67 2.18 -2.34
CA THR A 759 -6.13 2.37 -2.47
C THR A 759 -6.55 3.01 -3.80
N ALA A 760 -5.59 3.41 -4.63
CA ALA A 760 -5.89 4.00 -5.94
C ALA A 760 -6.43 2.92 -6.90
N PRO A 761 -7.57 3.16 -7.58
CA PRO A 761 -8.09 2.21 -8.55
C PRO A 761 -7.23 2.16 -9.81
N ASP A 762 -7.21 1.01 -10.46
CA ASP A 762 -6.53 0.87 -11.76
C ASP A 762 -7.09 1.89 -12.78
N GLY A 763 -6.19 2.58 -13.46
CA GLY A 763 -6.54 3.63 -14.43
C GLY A 763 -6.99 4.95 -13.80
N CYS A 764 -6.73 5.16 -12.51
CA CYS A 764 -6.95 6.43 -11.83
C CYS A 764 -6.29 7.58 -12.61
N VAL A 765 -7.00 8.69 -12.71
CA VAL A 765 -6.48 9.94 -13.29
C VAL A 765 -6.45 10.98 -12.17
N PRO A 766 -5.29 11.59 -11.89
CA PRO A 766 -5.19 12.60 -10.85
C PRO A 766 -6.18 13.75 -11.09
N ALA A 767 -6.94 14.10 -10.06
CA ALA A 767 -8.00 15.10 -10.15
C ALA A 767 -8.05 16.02 -8.93
N THR A 768 -8.38 17.29 -9.14
CA THR A 768 -8.55 18.27 -8.06
C THR A 768 -10.01 18.62 -7.88
N THR A 769 -10.47 18.68 -6.63
CA THR A 769 -11.83 19.07 -6.25
C THR A 769 -11.76 20.26 -5.29
N LEU A 770 -12.58 21.28 -5.53
CA LEU A 770 -12.76 22.40 -4.59
C LEU A 770 -13.61 21.91 -3.39
N ILE A 771 -13.09 22.09 -2.18
CA ILE A 771 -13.85 21.82 -0.96
C ILE A 771 -14.79 23.01 -0.70
N ALA A 772 -16.08 22.78 -0.86
CA ALA A 772 -17.12 23.80 -0.71
C ALA A 772 -18.14 23.38 0.36
N ASN A 773 -18.83 24.38 0.93
CA ASN A 773 -20.03 24.14 1.74
C ASN A 773 -21.22 23.80 0.84
N ASP A 774 -22.03 22.80 1.24
CA ASP A 774 -23.19 22.31 0.48
C ASP A 774 -24.42 23.25 0.53
N SER A 775 -24.28 24.45 1.10
CA SER A 775 -25.37 25.44 1.09
C SER A 775 -25.67 25.89 -0.35
N ALA A 776 -26.92 25.74 -0.77
CA ALA A 776 -27.42 25.98 -2.13
C ALA A 776 -27.31 27.43 -2.65
N ALA A 777 -26.78 28.34 -1.86
CA ALA A 777 -26.36 29.66 -2.28
C ALA A 777 -24.87 29.81 -1.99
N PRO A 778 -24.00 29.90 -3.01
CA PRO A 778 -22.67 30.40 -2.79
C PRO A 778 -22.85 31.85 -2.32
N ALA A 779 -22.83 32.03 -1.00
CA ALA A 779 -22.65 33.39 -0.46
C ALA A 779 -21.33 33.85 -1.09
N ALA A 780 -21.35 34.86 -1.93
CA ALA A 780 -20.28 35.33 -2.81
C ALA A 780 -18.98 35.71 -2.08
N ARG A 781 -18.81 35.36 -0.79
CA ARG A 781 -17.69 35.70 0.10
C ARG A 781 -17.44 34.65 1.20
N THR A 782 -17.71 33.36 1.00
CA THR A 782 -17.26 32.33 1.95
C THR A 782 -15.84 31.92 1.62
N GLN A 783 -15.00 31.82 2.64
CA GLN A 783 -13.64 31.28 2.55
C GLN A 783 -13.54 29.99 3.35
N ASN A 784 -12.77 29.01 2.84
CA ASN A 784 -12.47 27.77 3.51
C ASN A 784 -10.95 27.65 3.63
N PHE A 785 -10.46 27.52 4.85
CA PHE A 785 -9.04 27.57 5.13
C PHE A 785 -8.62 26.53 6.17
N SER A 786 -7.32 26.30 6.30
CA SER A 786 -6.72 25.35 7.23
C SER A 786 -7.28 23.94 7.13
N PRO A 787 -7.25 23.28 5.95
CA PRO A 787 -7.77 21.94 5.81
C PRO A 787 -6.84 20.88 6.43
N ALA A 788 -7.45 19.81 6.99
CA ALA A 788 -6.74 18.57 7.34
C ALA A 788 -7.57 17.37 6.91
N ILE A 789 -6.91 16.28 6.54
CA ILE A 789 -7.56 15.06 6.05
C ILE A 789 -7.34 13.91 7.03
N SER A 790 -8.34 13.04 7.20
CA SER A 790 -8.22 11.79 7.94
C SER A 790 -7.29 10.80 7.22
N ALA A 791 -6.71 9.85 7.95
CA ALA A 791 -5.84 8.84 7.37
C ALA A 791 -6.51 8.02 6.26
N SER A 792 -7.83 7.79 6.36
CA SER A 792 -8.61 7.10 5.34
C SER A 792 -8.83 7.91 4.05
N GLY A 793 -8.53 9.21 4.04
CA GLY A 793 -8.84 10.11 2.92
C GLY A 793 -10.32 10.50 2.81
N ARG A 794 -11.20 9.93 3.64
CA ARG A 794 -12.65 10.14 3.54
C ARG A 794 -13.13 11.45 4.15
N TYR A 795 -12.57 11.84 5.29
CA TYR A 795 -13.04 13.00 6.05
C TYR A 795 -12.05 14.15 6.00
N ILE A 796 -12.56 15.35 5.76
CA ILE A 796 -11.75 16.57 5.68
C ILE A 796 -12.33 17.60 6.65
N SER A 797 -11.52 18.02 7.64
CA SER A 797 -11.85 19.17 8.49
C SER A 797 -11.32 20.47 7.86
N PHE A 798 -12.04 21.54 8.03
CA PHE A 798 -11.61 22.90 7.62
C PHE A 798 -12.39 23.96 8.40
N VAL A 799 -11.87 25.17 8.40
CA VAL A 799 -12.59 26.31 8.98
C VAL A 799 -13.29 27.05 7.85
N SER A 800 -14.59 27.29 8.02
CA SER A 800 -15.44 28.01 7.07
C SER A 800 -15.95 29.30 7.68
N GLY A 801 -15.75 30.41 6.99
CA GLY A 801 -16.16 31.73 7.49
C GLY A 801 -16.44 32.74 6.38
N ALA A 802 -17.09 33.84 6.74
CA ALA A 802 -17.29 34.96 5.84
C ALA A 802 -16.00 35.78 5.67
N ALA A 803 -15.72 36.24 4.45
CA ALA A 803 -14.61 37.15 4.22
C ALA A 803 -14.88 38.52 4.86
N SER A 804 -13.94 39.00 5.66
CA SER A 804 -14.00 40.34 6.23
C SER A 804 -13.81 41.42 5.15
N THR A 805 -14.65 42.47 5.17
CA THR A 805 -14.57 43.62 4.27
C THR A 805 -13.75 44.78 4.87
N ALA A 806 -13.10 44.58 6.03
CA ALA A 806 -12.41 45.64 6.70
C ALA A 806 -11.03 45.97 6.03
N ASN A 807 -10.87 47.23 5.63
CA ASN A 807 -9.67 47.82 5.02
C ASN A 807 -8.44 47.91 5.92
N SER A 808 -8.42 47.23 7.05
CA SER A 808 -7.33 47.26 8.02
C SER A 808 -6.60 45.94 8.05
N GLY A 809 -5.76 45.58 7.12
CA GLY A 809 -4.71 44.58 7.18
C GLY A 809 -4.76 43.38 8.17
N GLN A 810 -5.81 43.25 8.92
CA GLN A 810 -6.14 42.18 9.86
C GLN A 810 -7.33 41.39 9.32
N VAL A 811 -7.05 40.20 8.80
CA VAL A 811 -8.09 39.24 8.48
C VAL A 811 -8.44 38.54 9.79
N ALA A 812 -9.33 39.15 10.58
CA ALA A 812 -10.04 38.42 11.63
C ALA A 812 -11.18 37.68 10.92
N SER A 813 -10.99 36.43 10.58
CA SER A 813 -12.08 35.60 10.09
C SER A 813 -12.59 34.75 11.24
N GLU A 814 -13.69 35.14 11.80
CA GLU A 814 -14.54 34.29 12.61
C GLU A 814 -15.06 33.18 11.68
N GLY A 815 -14.75 31.93 11.97
CA GLY A 815 -15.17 30.81 11.18
C GLY A 815 -15.63 29.64 12.06
N SER A 816 -16.50 28.81 11.54
CA SER A 816 -16.95 27.59 12.18
C SER A 816 -16.10 26.40 11.67
N LEU A 817 -15.78 25.47 12.56
CA LEU A 817 -15.19 24.18 12.17
C LEU A 817 -16.23 23.37 11.42
N ALA A 818 -15.87 22.91 10.26
CA ALA A 818 -16.68 22.02 9.43
C ALA A 818 -15.91 20.73 9.12
N VAL A 819 -16.62 19.63 8.93
CA VAL A 819 -16.07 18.36 8.46
C VAL A 819 -16.87 17.90 7.25
N ARG A 820 -16.16 17.57 6.16
CA ARG A 820 -16.74 17.05 4.93
C ARG A 820 -16.49 15.55 4.83
N ASP A 821 -17.59 14.78 4.62
CA ASP A 821 -17.50 13.41 4.12
C ASP A 821 -17.36 13.44 2.59
N THR A 822 -16.27 12.95 2.07
CA THR A 822 -16.02 12.87 0.62
C THR A 822 -16.64 11.63 -0.01
N CYS A 823 -17.15 10.72 0.79
CA CYS A 823 -17.68 9.41 0.38
C CYS A 823 -16.64 8.46 -0.23
N PHE A 824 -15.39 8.74 -0.16
CA PHE A 824 -14.36 7.80 -0.59
C PHE A 824 -14.41 6.52 0.26
N ALA A 825 -14.34 5.37 -0.41
CA ALA A 825 -14.45 4.04 0.20
C ALA A 825 -15.75 3.79 1.01
N ALA A 826 -16.82 4.54 0.77
CA ALA A 826 -18.10 4.28 1.38
C ALA A 826 -18.71 2.97 0.83
N VAL A 827 -19.11 2.07 1.71
CA VAL A 827 -19.67 0.75 1.35
C VAL A 827 -21.15 0.86 0.88
N LEU A 828 -21.82 1.96 1.19
CA LEU A 828 -23.22 2.24 0.84
C LEU A 828 -23.31 3.43 -0.13
N PRO A 829 -24.42 3.60 -0.86
CA PRO A 829 -24.65 4.83 -1.61
C PRO A 829 -24.48 6.04 -0.69
N CYS A 830 -23.49 6.84 -0.95
CA CYS A 830 -23.10 8.01 -0.17
C CYS A 830 -23.13 9.23 -1.12
N ALA A 831 -23.58 10.37 -0.63
CA ALA A 831 -23.41 11.65 -1.31
C ALA A 831 -22.47 12.52 -0.48
N PRO A 832 -21.44 13.13 -1.07
CA PRO A 832 -20.53 14.01 -0.34
C PRO A 832 -21.32 15.11 0.37
N HIS A 833 -21.07 15.25 1.67
CA HIS A 833 -21.80 16.21 2.51
C HIS A 833 -20.89 16.91 3.51
N THR A 834 -21.16 18.18 3.82
CA THR A 834 -20.43 18.98 4.80
C THR A 834 -21.27 19.19 6.04
N TYR A 835 -20.71 18.84 7.18
CA TYR A 835 -21.33 18.99 8.49
C TYR A 835 -20.62 20.11 9.27
N ALA A 836 -21.39 21.01 9.86
CA ALA A 836 -20.86 21.90 10.89
C ALA A 836 -20.63 21.08 12.17
N VAL A 837 -19.45 21.19 12.76
CA VAL A 837 -19.18 20.61 14.07
C VAL A 837 -19.91 21.46 15.11
N SER A 838 -21.14 21.05 15.49
CA SER A 838 -21.95 21.78 16.45
C SER A 838 -22.08 21.05 17.77
N GLU A 839 -22.15 21.79 18.88
CA GLU A 839 -22.70 21.26 20.13
C GLU A 839 -24.18 20.93 19.96
N SER A 840 -24.67 19.94 20.69
CA SER A 840 -26.09 19.55 20.69
C SER A 840 -27.04 20.73 20.85
N ALA A 841 -27.88 20.92 19.86
CA ALA A 841 -29.22 21.53 19.76
C ALA A 841 -29.69 22.68 20.67
N ALA A 842 -28.88 23.34 21.47
CA ALA A 842 -29.23 24.48 22.26
C ALA A 842 -28.16 25.57 22.18
N SER A 843 -28.34 26.51 21.26
CA SER A 843 -27.68 27.83 21.18
C SER A 843 -26.17 27.83 20.95
N LEU A 844 -25.77 27.76 19.71
CA LEU A 844 -24.42 28.16 19.27
C LEU A 844 -24.46 29.51 18.57
N SER A 845 -24.60 30.53 19.31
CA SER A 845 -24.24 31.90 18.89
C SER A 845 -22.85 32.28 19.45
N GLY A 846 -21.78 31.54 19.01
CA GLY A 846 -20.48 31.86 19.59
C GLY A 846 -19.33 30.94 19.29
N MET A 847 -19.43 29.97 18.35
CA MET A 847 -18.26 29.21 17.93
C MET A 847 -17.37 30.07 17.01
N HIS A 848 -16.32 30.64 17.56
CA HIS A 848 -15.36 31.43 16.82
C HIS A 848 -14.01 30.70 16.83
N ALA A 849 -13.69 29.99 15.77
CA ALA A 849 -12.29 29.61 15.54
C ALA A 849 -11.56 30.87 15.05
N MET A 850 -10.77 31.50 15.90
CA MET A 850 -10.09 32.74 15.58
C MET A 850 -8.69 32.46 15.06
N LEU A 851 -8.49 32.68 13.77
CA LEU A 851 -7.16 32.78 13.18
C LEU A 851 -6.66 34.22 13.36
N VAL A 852 -5.83 34.50 14.37
CA VAL A 852 -5.17 35.79 14.50
C VAL A 852 -3.98 35.84 13.57
N VAL A 853 -4.10 36.50 12.41
CA VAL A 853 -2.98 36.87 11.56
C VAL A 853 -2.48 38.21 12.03
N SER A 854 -1.43 38.27 12.86
CA SER A 854 -0.78 39.56 13.16
C SER A 854 0.03 40.02 11.96
N SER A 855 -0.38 41.11 11.33
CA SER A 855 0.30 41.77 10.20
C SER A 855 1.37 42.78 10.63
N SER A 856 2.13 42.53 11.68
CA SER A 856 3.24 43.41 12.05
C SER A 856 4.53 42.62 12.16
N ALA A 857 5.22 42.46 11.03
CA ALA A 857 6.64 42.18 11.04
C ALA A 857 7.31 42.69 9.77
N LYS A 858 7.89 43.84 9.86
CA LYS A 858 9.11 44.16 9.13
C LYS A 858 10.23 43.35 9.76
N SER A 859 10.86 42.50 8.95
CA SER A 859 12.07 41.71 9.15
C SER A 859 11.93 40.25 9.51
N ALA A 860 12.41 39.44 8.55
CA ALA A 860 12.73 38.00 8.52
C ALA A 860 11.57 37.03 8.29
N PRO A 861 11.65 36.16 7.25
CA PRO A 861 10.60 35.21 6.89
C PRO A 861 10.82 33.88 7.60
N LEU A 862 10.77 33.85 8.92
CA LEU A 862 10.78 32.64 9.73
C LEU A 862 9.73 32.80 10.81
N ALA A 863 8.49 32.84 10.50
CA ALA A 863 7.37 32.60 11.41
C ALA A 863 6.11 33.32 10.93
N ALA A 864 5.46 32.80 9.99
CA ALA A 864 4.00 32.86 10.06
C ALA A 864 3.59 31.67 10.91
N ASP A 865 3.45 31.85 12.21
CA ASP A 865 2.73 30.92 13.09
C ASP A 865 1.25 30.93 12.68
N ARG A 866 0.96 30.31 11.54
CA ARG A 866 -0.40 30.03 11.13
C ARG A 866 -0.78 28.70 11.77
N TYR A 867 -1.79 28.76 12.62
CA TYR A 867 -2.28 27.63 13.38
C TYR A 867 -2.74 26.50 12.44
N SER A 868 -2.36 25.27 12.80
CA SER A 868 -2.77 24.06 12.09
C SER A 868 -4.29 23.95 12.07
N ALA A 869 -4.80 23.38 11.01
CA ALA A 869 -6.16 22.86 10.94
C ALA A 869 -6.50 21.99 12.16
N ALA A 870 -7.78 21.78 12.43
CA ALA A 870 -8.21 20.82 13.44
C ALA A 870 -7.84 19.41 12.95
N PRO A 871 -6.77 18.76 13.48
CA PRO A 871 -6.40 17.44 13.06
C PRO A 871 -7.50 16.43 13.40
N LEU A 872 -7.73 15.49 12.48
CA LEU A 872 -8.70 14.42 12.63
C LEU A 872 -8.04 13.12 13.09
N SER A 873 -8.78 12.28 13.86
CA SER A 873 -8.43 10.89 14.03
C SER A 873 -8.44 10.14 12.67
N ALA A 874 -7.78 8.96 12.59
CA ALA A 874 -7.64 8.21 11.34
C ALA A 874 -8.99 7.85 10.69
N ASP A 875 -9.99 7.56 11.52
CA ASP A 875 -11.37 7.24 11.12
C ASP A 875 -12.29 8.47 10.98
N GLY A 876 -11.76 9.67 11.23
CA GLY A 876 -12.50 10.93 11.16
C GLY A 876 -13.48 11.17 12.30
N ARG A 877 -13.62 10.26 13.29
CA ARG A 877 -14.62 10.38 14.38
C ARG A 877 -14.31 11.47 15.41
N PHE A 878 -13.06 11.89 15.53
CA PHE A 878 -12.62 12.89 16.49
C PHE A 878 -11.86 14.02 15.80
N ALA A 879 -12.10 15.25 16.26
CA ALA A 879 -11.32 16.43 15.87
C ALA A 879 -10.76 17.11 17.11
N ALA A 880 -9.48 17.49 17.09
CA ALA A 880 -8.88 18.32 18.12
C ALA A 880 -8.72 19.74 17.58
N PHE A 881 -9.06 20.76 18.35
CA PHE A 881 -9.00 22.14 17.91
C PHE A 881 -8.72 23.11 19.07
N TYR A 882 -8.28 24.30 18.72
CA TYR A 882 -8.07 25.41 19.64
C TYR A 882 -9.26 26.40 19.56
N ALA A 883 -9.73 26.88 20.71
CA ALA A 883 -10.67 27.99 20.77
C ALA A 883 -10.26 28.97 21.87
N PRO A 884 -10.34 30.30 21.60
CA PRO A 884 -9.96 31.32 22.54
C PRO A 884 -10.93 31.52 23.70
N ASP A 885 -12.20 31.11 23.53
CA ASP A 885 -13.29 31.34 24.50
C ASP A 885 -14.09 30.07 24.82
N THR A 886 -14.91 30.18 25.87
CA THR A 886 -15.69 29.10 26.46
C THR A 886 -16.67 28.45 25.49
N ILE A 887 -16.36 27.24 25.06
CA ILE A 887 -17.27 26.39 24.31
C ILE A 887 -18.03 25.42 25.22
N ALA A 888 -17.51 25.08 26.39
CA ALA A 888 -18.12 24.17 27.35
C ALA A 888 -18.70 24.88 28.55
N ALA A 889 -19.73 24.29 29.20
CA ALA A 889 -20.38 24.79 30.41
C ALA A 889 -19.47 24.77 31.68
N GLU A 890 -18.17 24.55 31.51
CA GLU A 890 -17.15 24.61 32.56
C GLU A 890 -16.50 26.00 32.59
N PRO A 891 -16.01 26.44 33.74
CA PRO A 891 -15.40 27.76 33.83
C PRO A 891 -14.12 27.82 33.00
N ALA A 892 -14.17 28.48 31.87
CA ALA A 892 -13.04 28.70 31.01
C ALA A 892 -12.10 29.76 31.56
N SER A 893 -10.82 29.63 31.24
CA SER A 893 -9.75 30.53 31.66
C SER A 893 -9.80 31.89 30.98
N GLY A 894 -10.57 32.06 29.90
CA GLY A 894 -10.57 33.27 29.07
C GLY A 894 -9.26 33.51 28.31
N ILE A 895 -8.37 32.54 28.23
CA ILE A 895 -7.01 32.65 27.68
C ILE A 895 -6.72 31.61 26.58
N GLY A 896 -7.73 30.87 26.14
CA GLY A 896 -7.63 29.89 25.07
C GLY A 896 -7.25 28.46 25.49
N ASP A 897 -8.05 27.52 25.09
CA ASP A 897 -7.97 26.10 25.47
C ASP A 897 -7.97 25.18 24.24
N VAL A 898 -7.42 23.95 24.43
CA VAL A 898 -7.51 22.85 23.45
C VAL A 898 -8.70 21.95 23.78
N TYR A 899 -9.48 21.63 22.77
CA TYR A 899 -10.69 20.82 22.84
C TYR A 899 -10.57 19.57 21.96
N LEU A 900 -11.28 18.52 22.37
CA LEU A 900 -11.56 17.33 21.59
C LEU A 900 -13.06 17.20 21.40
N THR A 901 -13.52 16.97 20.19
CA THR A 901 -14.94 16.74 19.90
C THR A 901 -15.14 15.50 19.04
N VAL A 902 -16.37 14.96 19.08
CA VAL A 902 -16.83 13.91 18.18
C VAL A 902 -17.34 14.59 16.90
N THR A 903 -16.95 14.08 15.77
CA THR A 903 -17.51 14.50 14.48
C THR A 903 -18.88 13.84 14.28
N PRO A 904 -19.75 14.38 13.43
CA PRO A 904 -21.12 13.88 13.26
C PRO A 904 -21.26 12.55 12.49
N PHE A 905 -20.21 11.73 12.42
CA PHE A 905 -20.19 10.47 11.64
C PHE A 905 -20.23 9.22 12.51
#